data_a3ecbb8c05f70744e1ed6af8c2a6c951
#
_entry.id   a3ecbb8c05f70744e1ed6af8c2a6c951
#
_cell.length_a   1.000
_cell.length_b   1.000
_cell.length_c   1.000
_cell.angle_alpha   90.00
_cell.angle_beta   90.00
_cell.angle_gamma   90.00
#
_symmetry.space_group_name_H-M   'P 1'
#
loop_
_entity.id
_entity.type
_entity.pdbx_description
1 polymer ?
#
loop_
_entity_poly.entity_id
_entity_poly.type
_entity_poly.pdbx_seq_one_letter_code
_entity_poly.pdbx_strand_id
1 'polypeptide(L)'
;MSIPEGGTILKQFDVTGMSCAACSARVEKAVSHVPGVTACAVSLLTNSMGVEGTAPDQAIIDAVQAAGYGAALQGAQTPSAPDGDALADHETPRLRRRLCWSLGFLLILMYFSMGHMMWGWPLPGFYDGNHVAMGLTQLLLTVIIMVINQKFFISGYKALWHRAPNMDTLVALGATAAFVYSTYALFAMTGAQMRGDAQAVMGYMHDFYFESAAMILTLITVGKTLEARAKGKTTDALRSLLQLAPKTATVERGGAELTVPIEQVRLGDVFLVRPGERIPVDGVVLSGTSAVNEAALTGESIPADKAPGAAVSAATVNQSGFLKCRATRVGEDTTLAQIIRMVRDAAATKAPIAKIADKVSGVFVPAVMGAAFVTFLVWLLLGRSVGYALARGISVLVISCPCALGLATPVAIMVGSGVGAKNGVLFKTSASLEETGRIQIVALDKTGTVTSGEPTVTDICPAPGVTEAELLGAACALEQKSEHPLAKAVLRRAQADGLTAAEVTAFQALPGSGLQAVLGGQKLCGGNADFIRTAAALPDVVSARAEQLAEEGKTPLFFARGGKLLGVIAVADVLKPDSPQAIRALQNMGIRVVMLTGDNARTAKAIGAQAGVDEVIAGVLPDGKEREIRRLSARGKVAMVGDGINDAPALTRADVGIAIGAGTDVAIDAADVVLVNSRLSDVPAAIRLSRATLRNIHENLFWAFFYNTIGIPIAAGVFVPLGLTLSPMLGAAAMSLSSFCVVTNALRLNLFDLHDARRDHKRASHLKEVPEIKEETTMKKTISIEGMMCAHCEATVKMALEALPEVTEAVVSHTAGTAVVTLSAPVDDAALKAAVEAKDYTVTGIA
;
A
#
# COMPACT_ATOMS: atom_id res chain seq x y z
N MET A 1 13.55 -11.14 27.09
CA MET A 1 12.25 -11.13 26.44
C MET A 1 12.42 -11.88 25.13
N SER A 2 11.95 -13.11 25.05
CA SER A 2 12.11 -14.02 23.90
C SER A 2 11.17 -13.55 22.79
N ILE A 3 11.76 -13.29 21.60
CA ILE A 3 11.07 -12.94 20.36
C ILE A 3 10.24 -14.18 19.94
N PRO A 4 8.96 -14.04 19.56
CA PRO A 4 8.20 -15.16 19.03
C PRO A 4 8.77 -15.58 17.67
N GLU A 5 9.11 -16.84 17.52
CA GLU A 5 9.52 -17.47 16.27
C GLU A 5 8.34 -17.40 15.27
N GLY A 6 8.50 -16.58 14.20
CA GLY A 6 7.57 -16.55 13.07
C GLY A 6 7.38 -15.22 12.36
N GLY A 7 7.92 -14.11 12.85
CA GLY A 7 7.83 -12.81 12.15
C GLY A 7 8.91 -12.68 11.08
N THR A 8 8.51 -12.61 9.80
CA THR A 8 9.39 -12.29 8.67
C THR A 8 9.86 -10.84 8.81
N ILE A 9 11.11 -10.61 9.22
CA ILE A 9 11.67 -9.26 9.35
C ILE A 9 12.07 -8.78 7.96
N LEU A 10 11.48 -7.68 7.49
CA LEU A 10 11.91 -6.98 6.28
C LEU A 10 13.21 -6.21 6.58
N LYS A 11 14.35 -6.71 6.09
CA LYS A 11 15.65 -6.02 6.18
C LYS A 11 15.82 -5.10 4.97
N GLN A 12 16.26 -3.86 5.20
CA GLN A 12 16.51 -2.90 4.13
C GLN A 12 18.00 -2.68 3.91
N PHE A 13 18.40 -2.64 2.64
CA PHE A 13 19.78 -2.40 2.20
C PHE A 13 19.81 -1.26 1.17
N ASP A 14 20.82 -0.42 1.25
CA ASP A 14 21.15 0.52 0.17
C ASP A 14 21.95 -0.21 -0.91
N VAL A 15 21.53 -0.06 -2.17
CA VAL A 15 22.19 -0.70 -3.33
C VAL A 15 22.73 0.36 -4.26
N THR A 16 24.05 0.30 -4.55
CA THR A 16 24.72 1.26 -5.41
C THR A 16 25.12 0.67 -6.76
N GLY A 17 25.14 1.51 -7.80
CA GLY A 17 25.57 1.10 -9.15
C GLY A 17 24.44 0.64 -10.08
N MET A 18 23.19 0.65 -9.65
CA MET A 18 22.05 0.37 -10.53
C MET A 18 21.72 1.57 -11.42
N SER A 19 21.46 1.32 -12.71
CA SER A 19 21.13 2.38 -13.69
C SER A 19 19.82 2.14 -14.44
N CYS A 20 19.27 0.93 -14.38
CA CYS A 20 18.04 0.56 -15.11
C CYS A 20 17.32 -0.65 -14.49
N ALA A 21 16.10 -0.94 -14.97
CA ALA A 21 15.27 -2.05 -14.53
C ALA A 21 15.95 -3.43 -14.64
N ALA A 22 16.74 -3.65 -15.68
CA ALA A 22 17.51 -4.90 -15.84
C ALA A 22 18.57 -5.09 -14.73
N CYS A 23 19.14 -3.98 -14.21
CA CYS A 23 20.05 -4.02 -13.08
C CYS A 23 19.34 -4.45 -11.80
N SER A 24 18.18 -3.86 -11.51
CA SER A 24 17.38 -4.22 -10.31
C SER A 24 16.91 -5.66 -10.36
N ALA A 25 16.43 -6.15 -11.51
CA ALA A 25 16.02 -7.55 -11.70
C ALA A 25 17.19 -8.53 -11.48
N ARG A 26 18.41 -8.14 -11.85
CA ARG A 26 19.59 -8.98 -11.64
C ARG A 26 19.98 -9.07 -10.17
N VAL A 27 20.00 -7.94 -9.44
CA VAL A 27 20.24 -7.93 -7.99
C VAL A 27 19.20 -8.78 -7.28
N GLU A 28 17.93 -8.60 -7.61
CA GLU A 28 16.82 -9.37 -7.06
C GLU A 28 17.00 -10.88 -7.31
N LYS A 29 17.35 -11.27 -8.53
CA LYS A 29 17.64 -12.67 -8.85
C LYS A 29 18.82 -13.23 -8.08
N ALA A 30 19.91 -12.48 -7.91
CA ALA A 30 21.09 -12.93 -7.19
C ALA A 30 20.78 -13.15 -5.69
N VAL A 31 20.06 -12.22 -5.07
CA VAL A 31 19.71 -12.29 -3.65
C VAL A 31 18.64 -13.35 -3.39
N SER A 32 17.67 -13.53 -4.29
CA SER A 32 16.64 -14.59 -4.16
C SER A 32 17.20 -16.02 -4.19
N HIS A 33 18.46 -16.22 -4.61
CA HIS A 33 19.14 -17.52 -4.57
C HIS A 33 19.94 -17.75 -3.28
N VAL A 34 20.03 -16.75 -2.39
CA VAL A 34 20.71 -16.89 -1.10
C VAL A 34 19.85 -17.75 -0.19
N PRO A 35 20.41 -18.83 0.40
CA PRO A 35 19.67 -19.68 1.35
C PRO A 35 19.13 -18.87 2.53
N GLY A 36 17.83 -19.01 2.82
CA GLY A 36 17.15 -18.29 3.89
C GLY A 36 16.48 -16.99 3.45
N VAL A 37 16.55 -16.60 2.17
CA VAL A 37 15.75 -15.49 1.61
C VAL A 37 14.41 -16.04 1.10
N THR A 38 13.31 -15.51 1.62
CA THR A 38 11.94 -15.87 1.22
C THR A 38 11.39 -14.92 0.16
N ALA A 39 11.69 -13.62 0.27
CA ALA A 39 11.36 -12.62 -0.75
C ALA A 39 12.45 -11.55 -0.84
N CYS A 40 12.62 -11.00 -2.03
CA CYS A 40 13.51 -9.88 -2.28
C CYS A 40 12.86 -8.93 -3.27
N ALA A 41 12.86 -7.64 -2.97
CA ALA A 41 12.39 -6.58 -3.84
C ALA A 41 13.44 -5.47 -3.93
N VAL A 42 13.80 -5.07 -5.15
CA VAL A 42 14.84 -4.06 -5.39
C VAL A 42 14.23 -2.84 -6.04
N SER A 43 14.31 -1.69 -5.40
CA SER A 43 13.81 -0.41 -5.89
C SER A 43 14.90 0.38 -6.60
N LEU A 44 14.75 0.57 -7.91
CA LEU A 44 15.64 1.45 -8.69
C LEU A 44 15.45 2.93 -8.33
N LEU A 45 14.29 3.28 -7.79
CA LEU A 45 13.91 4.66 -7.51
C LEU A 45 14.58 5.18 -6.24
N THR A 46 14.56 4.37 -5.18
CA THR A 46 15.16 4.68 -3.89
C THR A 46 16.60 4.16 -3.77
N ASN A 47 17.09 3.42 -4.79
CA ASN A 47 18.36 2.68 -4.74
C ASN A 47 18.46 1.77 -3.50
N SER A 48 17.35 1.18 -3.08
CA SER A 48 17.24 0.32 -1.92
C SER A 48 16.74 -1.08 -2.29
N MET A 49 16.93 -2.02 -1.38
CA MET A 49 16.49 -3.39 -1.50
C MET A 49 15.87 -3.83 -0.18
N GLY A 50 14.63 -4.35 -0.23
CA GLY A 50 13.98 -5.03 0.87
C GLY A 50 14.18 -6.55 0.73
N VAL A 51 14.63 -7.20 1.79
CA VAL A 51 14.83 -8.66 1.83
C VAL A 51 14.07 -9.23 3.03
N GLU A 52 13.23 -10.21 2.76
CA GLU A 52 12.53 -10.98 3.77
C GLU A 52 13.20 -12.34 3.93
N GLY A 53 13.35 -12.79 5.17
CA GLY A 53 13.93 -14.09 5.46
C GLY A 53 14.91 -14.09 6.63
N THR A 54 15.57 -15.24 6.83
CA THR A 54 16.53 -15.49 7.92
C THR A 54 17.98 -15.43 7.48
N ALA A 55 18.24 -15.07 6.19
CA ALA A 55 19.60 -15.05 5.65
C ALA A 55 20.49 -14.03 6.39
N PRO A 56 21.78 -14.34 6.61
CA PRO A 56 22.75 -13.42 7.19
C PRO A 56 22.99 -12.21 6.30
N ASP A 57 23.12 -11.02 6.88
CA ASP A 57 23.31 -9.76 6.16
C ASP A 57 24.52 -9.79 5.23
N GLN A 58 25.63 -10.38 5.71
CA GLN A 58 26.87 -10.49 4.92
C GLN A 58 26.66 -11.36 3.66
N ALA A 59 25.90 -12.45 3.75
CA ALA A 59 25.62 -13.30 2.59
C ALA A 59 24.79 -12.59 1.53
N ILE A 60 23.88 -11.71 1.96
CA ILE A 60 23.09 -10.85 1.06
C ILE A 60 24.00 -9.82 0.38
N ILE A 61 24.88 -9.15 1.14
CA ILE A 61 25.84 -8.16 0.62
C ILE A 61 26.77 -8.83 -0.40
N ASP A 62 27.31 -10.01 -0.08
CA ASP A 62 28.23 -10.75 -0.94
C ASP A 62 27.54 -11.15 -2.27
N ALA A 63 26.28 -11.57 -2.23
CA ALA A 63 25.50 -11.90 -3.41
C ALA A 63 25.28 -10.68 -4.33
N VAL A 64 25.03 -9.51 -3.76
CA VAL A 64 24.90 -8.25 -4.51
C VAL A 64 26.25 -7.85 -5.14
N GLN A 65 27.35 -8.00 -4.39
CA GLN A 65 28.70 -7.71 -4.89
C GLN A 65 29.10 -8.67 -6.01
N ALA A 66 28.81 -9.95 -5.88
CA ALA A 66 29.01 -10.95 -6.93
C ALA A 66 28.19 -10.66 -8.20
N ALA A 67 27.02 -10.06 -8.06
CA ALA A 67 26.23 -9.56 -9.18
C ALA A 67 26.82 -8.30 -9.83
N GLY A 68 27.85 -7.68 -9.22
CA GLY A 68 28.56 -6.51 -9.76
C GLY A 68 28.08 -5.15 -9.24
N TYR A 69 27.32 -5.13 -8.14
CA TYR A 69 26.75 -3.93 -7.50
C TYR A 69 27.27 -3.80 -6.06
N GLY A 70 27.09 -2.61 -5.44
CA GLY A 70 27.42 -2.42 -4.03
C GLY A 70 26.14 -2.55 -3.17
N ALA A 71 26.30 -3.09 -1.95
CA ALA A 71 25.21 -3.10 -0.96
C ALA A 71 25.73 -2.76 0.44
N ALA A 72 24.90 -2.09 1.25
CA ALA A 72 25.12 -1.80 2.65
C ALA A 72 23.80 -1.92 3.42
N LEU A 73 23.83 -2.46 4.66
CA LEU A 73 22.64 -2.55 5.51
C LEU A 73 22.21 -1.13 5.94
N GLN A 74 20.95 -0.78 5.78
CA GLN A 74 20.39 0.47 6.31
C GLN A 74 20.32 0.37 7.85
N GLY A 75 20.86 1.39 8.54
CA GLY A 75 20.81 1.45 10.01
C GLY A 75 22.07 0.95 10.73
N ALA A 76 23.14 0.51 10.05
CA ALA A 76 24.40 0.08 10.65
C ALA A 76 25.30 1.24 11.15
N GLN A 77 24.92 2.48 10.93
CA GLN A 77 25.58 3.66 11.50
C GLN A 77 24.67 4.29 12.53
N THR A 78 25.22 4.55 13.74
CA THR A 78 24.64 5.22 14.92
C THR A 78 23.31 5.95 14.73
N PRO A 79 22.34 5.88 15.69
CA PRO A 79 21.07 6.58 15.60
C PRO A 79 21.29 8.08 15.65
N SER A 80 21.61 8.69 14.54
CA SER A 80 21.42 10.11 14.27
C SER A 80 20.05 10.24 13.61
N ALA A 81 19.31 11.27 14.02
CA ALA A 81 18.00 11.67 13.50
C ALA A 81 17.88 11.43 11.98
N PRO A 82 16.67 11.13 11.44
CA PRO A 82 16.48 10.95 10.03
C PRO A 82 16.96 12.20 9.31
N ASP A 83 18.21 12.16 8.84
CA ASP A 83 18.81 13.25 8.12
C ASP A 83 17.98 13.50 6.86
N GLY A 84 17.33 14.66 6.81
CA GLY A 84 16.69 15.14 5.59
C GLY A 84 17.63 15.17 4.38
N ASP A 85 18.93 14.95 4.62
CA ASP A 85 20.01 14.85 3.64
C ASP A 85 20.08 13.48 2.95
N ALA A 86 19.57 12.41 3.57
CA ALA A 86 19.51 11.07 2.97
C ALA A 86 18.55 11.00 1.76
N LEU A 87 17.56 11.90 1.69
CA LEU A 87 16.65 12.09 0.56
C LEU A 87 17.03 13.29 -0.31
N ALA A 88 18.18 13.92 -0.08
CA ALA A 88 18.65 15.02 -0.88
C ALA A 88 19.05 14.52 -2.29
N ASP A 89 18.62 15.25 -3.33
CA ASP A 89 18.95 14.95 -4.71
C ASP A 89 20.41 15.31 -5.02
N HIS A 90 21.31 14.37 -4.75
CA HIS A 90 22.73 14.50 -5.08
C HIS A 90 23.05 14.14 -6.54
N GLU A 91 22.15 13.47 -7.26
CA GLU A 91 22.38 13.04 -8.64
C GLU A 91 22.12 14.16 -9.65
N THR A 92 21.05 14.92 -9.49
CA THR A 92 20.68 15.99 -10.44
C THR A 92 21.78 17.05 -10.60
N PRO A 93 22.43 17.58 -9.54
CA PRO A 93 23.53 18.54 -9.71
C PRO A 93 24.71 17.98 -10.49
N ARG A 94 25.08 16.71 -10.25
CA ARG A 94 26.17 16.02 -10.97
C ARG A 94 25.84 15.82 -12.44
N LEU A 95 24.63 15.35 -12.74
CA LEU A 95 24.16 15.15 -14.11
C LEU A 95 24.03 16.49 -14.86
N ARG A 96 23.53 17.53 -14.22
CA ARG A 96 23.41 18.87 -14.77
C ARG A 96 24.80 19.41 -15.15
N ARG A 97 25.81 19.27 -14.29
CA ARG A 97 27.19 19.69 -14.59
C ARG A 97 27.76 18.92 -15.80
N ARG A 98 27.58 17.59 -15.85
CA ARG A 98 27.96 16.77 -17.00
C ARG A 98 27.29 17.23 -18.29
N LEU A 99 25.95 17.45 -18.21
CA LEU A 99 25.16 17.92 -19.34
C LEU A 99 25.64 19.28 -19.87
N CYS A 100 25.90 20.26 -18.99
CA CYS A 100 26.35 21.56 -19.40
C CYS A 100 27.70 21.48 -20.18
N TRP A 101 28.66 20.69 -19.67
CA TRP A 101 29.94 20.48 -20.38
C TRP A 101 29.75 19.71 -21.69
N SER A 102 28.98 18.63 -21.69
CA SER A 102 28.70 17.87 -22.93
C SER A 102 28.01 18.72 -23.98
N LEU A 103 27.01 19.54 -23.57
CA LEU A 103 26.30 20.44 -24.48
C LEU A 103 27.22 21.53 -25.06
N GLY A 104 28.10 22.11 -24.24
CA GLY A 104 29.06 23.12 -24.69
C GLY A 104 29.99 22.58 -25.79
N PHE A 105 30.61 21.42 -25.55
CA PHE A 105 31.47 20.79 -26.57
C PHE A 105 30.68 20.26 -27.77
N LEU A 106 29.46 19.79 -27.58
CA LEU A 106 28.60 19.38 -28.67
C LEU A 106 28.23 20.55 -29.60
N LEU A 107 27.90 21.72 -29.06
CA LEU A 107 27.61 22.90 -29.86
C LEU A 107 28.82 23.32 -30.72
N ILE A 108 30.05 23.24 -30.17
CA ILE A 108 31.26 23.47 -30.93
C ILE A 108 31.40 22.42 -32.03
N LEU A 109 31.20 21.14 -31.71
CA LEU A 109 31.26 20.05 -32.69
C LEU A 109 30.25 20.26 -33.83
N MET A 110 29.01 20.61 -33.49
CA MET A 110 27.97 20.89 -34.47
C MET A 110 28.26 22.10 -35.35
N TYR A 111 28.98 23.09 -34.80
CA TYR A 111 29.47 24.24 -35.61
C TYR A 111 30.40 23.77 -36.72
N PHE A 112 31.33 22.86 -36.41
CA PHE A 112 32.26 22.31 -37.38
C PHE A 112 31.62 21.34 -38.36
N SER A 113 30.75 20.43 -37.88
CA SER A 113 30.17 19.36 -38.71
C SER A 113 29.03 19.88 -39.58
N MET A 114 27.97 20.45 -38.97
CA MET A 114 26.80 20.91 -39.70
C MET A 114 26.87 22.39 -40.10
N GLY A 115 27.33 23.25 -39.20
CA GLY A 115 27.35 24.70 -39.43
C GLY A 115 28.19 25.08 -40.64
N HIS A 116 29.43 24.59 -40.72
CA HIS A 116 30.28 24.87 -41.87
C HIS A 116 29.90 24.08 -43.11
N MET A 117 29.61 22.74 -42.97
CA MET A 117 29.33 21.91 -44.15
C MET A 117 27.99 22.15 -44.82
N MET A 118 26.94 22.46 -44.04
CA MET A 118 25.59 22.63 -44.59
C MET A 118 25.24 24.12 -44.84
N TRP A 119 25.73 25.01 -43.97
CA TRP A 119 25.35 26.44 -43.99
C TRP A 119 26.51 27.39 -44.32
N GLY A 120 27.72 26.85 -44.55
CA GLY A 120 28.88 27.66 -44.92
C GLY A 120 29.38 28.61 -43.83
N TRP A 121 29.15 28.30 -42.55
CA TRP A 121 29.63 29.17 -41.47
C TRP A 121 31.15 29.34 -41.50
N PRO A 122 31.67 30.55 -41.21
CA PRO A 122 33.08 30.87 -41.37
C PRO A 122 33.94 30.05 -40.40
N LEU A 123 35.05 29.52 -40.91
CA LEU A 123 36.08 28.87 -40.10
C LEU A 123 37.43 29.64 -40.29
N PRO A 124 38.38 29.49 -39.35
CA PRO A 124 39.73 30.00 -39.54
C PRO A 124 40.35 29.45 -40.81
N GLY A 125 41.04 30.28 -41.57
CA GLY A 125 41.55 29.96 -42.93
C GLY A 125 42.45 28.73 -43.06
N PHE A 126 43.04 28.23 -41.96
CA PHE A 126 43.79 26.97 -41.96
C PHE A 126 42.94 25.70 -42.18
N TYR A 127 41.60 25.82 -42.07
CA TYR A 127 40.66 24.75 -42.39
C TYR A 127 40.27 24.73 -43.88
N ASP A 128 40.55 25.82 -44.63
CA ASP A 128 40.15 25.92 -46.03
C ASP A 128 40.80 24.80 -46.83
N GLY A 129 40.02 23.89 -47.39
CA GLY A 129 40.51 22.72 -48.12
C GLY A 129 41.22 21.65 -47.28
N ASN A 130 41.35 21.86 -45.96
CA ASN A 130 42.00 20.92 -45.05
C ASN A 130 40.99 20.04 -44.32
N HIS A 131 40.38 19.09 -45.04
CA HIS A 131 39.39 18.18 -44.55
C HIS A 131 39.88 17.25 -43.43
N VAL A 132 41.19 16.93 -43.44
CA VAL A 132 41.83 16.13 -42.37
C VAL A 132 41.83 16.89 -41.05
N ALA A 133 42.17 18.17 -41.04
CA ALA A 133 42.15 19.00 -39.83
C ALA A 133 40.74 19.11 -39.28
N MET A 134 39.70 19.22 -40.13
CA MET A 134 38.31 19.21 -39.70
C MET A 134 37.93 17.89 -39.06
N GLY A 135 38.29 16.75 -39.69
CA GLY A 135 38.00 15.41 -39.11
C GLY A 135 38.71 15.19 -37.76
N LEU A 136 39.96 15.67 -37.64
CA LEU A 136 40.74 15.57 -36.40
C LEU A 136 40.10 16.40 -35.27
N THR A 137 39.61 17.60 -35.58
CA THR A 137 38.93 18.46 -34.61
C THR A 137 37.64 17.81 -34.12
N GLN A 138 36.86 17.21 -35.04
CA GLN A 138 35.64 16.46 -34.67
C GLN A 138 35.96 15.24 -33.79
N LEU A 139 37.05 14.50 -34.11
CA LEU A 139 37.53 13.37 -33.32
C LEU A 139 37.87 13.83 -31.89
N LEU A 140 38.69 14.88 -31.72
CA LEU A 140 39.11 15.39 -30.41
C LEU A 140 37.90 15.85 -29.55
N LEU A 141 36.99 16.62 -30.14
CA LEU A 141 35.77 17.05 -29.45
C LEU A 141 34.91 15.88 -29.03
N THR A 142 34.78 14.86 -29.89
CA THR A 142 34.02 13.65 -29.56
C THR A 142 34.67 12.87 -28.43
N VAL A 143 36.00 12.73 -28.40
CA VAL A 143 36.74 12.08 -27.30
C VAL A 143 36.48 12.79 -25.98
N ILE A 144 36.51 14.14 -25.96
CA ILE A 144 36.20 14.90 -24.75
C ILE A 144 34.78 14.57 -24.24
N ILE A 145 33.80 14.55 -25.14
CA ILE A 145 32.42 14.20 -24.77
C ILE A 145 32.30 12.74 -24.26
N MET A 146 33.03 11.80 -24.87
CA MET A 146 33.09 10.40 -24.42
C MET A 146 33.70 10.29 -23.01
N VAL A 147 34.80 11.03 -22.73
CA VAL A 147 35.42 11.06 -21.40
C VAL A 147 34.50 11.68 -20.35
N ILE A 148 33.83 12.77 -20.66
CA ILE A 148 32.80 13.34 -19.75
C ILE A 148 31.73 12.31 -19.43
N ASN A 149 31.36 11.46 -20.38
CA ASN A 149 30.31 10.46 -20.30
C ASN A 149 30.85 9.02 -20.11
N GLN A 150 32.07 8.83 -19.63
CA GLN A 150 32.73 7.52 -19.46
C GLN A 150 31.93 6.51 -18.64
N LYS A 151 31.04 6.96 -17.74
CA LYS A 151 30.17 6.10 -16.95
C LYS A 151 29.35 5.13 -17.82
N PHE A 152 28.85 5.58 -18.99
CA PHE A 152 28.08 4.72 -19.87
C PHE A 152 28.91 3.56 -20.42
N PHE A 153 30.15 3.82 -20.75
CA PHE A 153 31.06 2.80 -21.26
C PHE A 153 31.48 1.81 -20.18
N ILE A 154 31.84 2.30 -18.98
CA ILE A 154 32.25 1.45 -17.86
C ILE A 154 31.09 0.54 -17.44
N SER A 155 29.90 1.11 -17.23
CA SER A 155 28.71 0.36 -16.84
C SER A 155 28.27 -0.61 -17.96
N GLY A 156 28.22 -0.12 -19.20
CA GLY A 156 27.76 -0.90 -20.34
C GLY A 156 28.64 -2.09 -20.67
N TYR A 157 29.95 -1.92 -20.72
CA TYR A 157 30.88 -3.02 -21.01
C TYR A 157 31.05 -3.97 -19.83
N LYS A 158 30.99 -3.48 -18.58
CA LYS A 158 30.94 -4.34 -17.40
C LYS A 158 29.70 -5.25 -17.43
N ALA A 159 28.53 -4.70 -17.77
CA ALA A 159 27.30 -5.47 -17.89
C ALA A 159 27.37 -6.51 -19.02
N LEU A 160 27.94 -6.17 -20.16
CA LEU A 160 28.15 -7.07 -21.29
C LEU A 160 29.09 -8.23 -20.93
N TRP A 161 30.20 -7.95 -20.26
CA TRP A 161 31.16 -8.95 -19.77
C TRP A 161 30.49 -9.99 -18.84
N HIS A 162 29.60 -9.51 -17.97
CA HIS A 162 28.86 -10.39 -17.08
C HIS A 162 27.62 -11.02 -17.75
N ARG A 163 27.48 -11.00 -19.06
CA ARG A 163 26.34 -11.55 -19.84
C ARG A 163 24.96 -11.03 -19.41
N ALA A 164 24.91 -9.79 -18.96
CA ALA A 164 23.68 -9.11 -18.56
C ALA A 164 23.63 -7.70 -19.17
N PRO A 165 23.54 -7.61 -20.52
CA PRO A 165 23.51 -6.31 -21.19
C PRO A 165 22.35 -5.47 -20.66
N ASN A 166 22.64 -4.19 -20.44
CA ASN A 166 21.70 -3.20 -19.95
C ASN A 166 21.57 -2.03 -20.94
N MET A 167 20.82 -1.00 -20.56
CA MET A 167 20.68 0.23 -21.36
C MET A 167 22.02 0.87 -21.70
N ASP A 168 22.93 0.96 -20.72
CA ASP A 168 24.25 1.57 -20.92
C ASP A 168 25.08 0.76 -21.94
N THR A 169 24.85 -0.55 -22.08
CA THR A 169 25.43 -1.41 -23.10
C THR A 169 25.02 -0.97 -24.51
N LEU A 170 23.74 -0.68 -24.75
CA LEU A 170 23.25 -0.25 -26.06
C LEU A 170 23.86 1.09 -26.46
N VAL A 171 23.93 2.02 -25.51
CA VAL A 171 24.53 3.33 -25.69
C VAL A 171 26.04 3.22 -25.97
N ALA A 172 26.75 2.44 -25.16
CA ALA A 172 28.19 2.24 -25.31
C ALA A 172 28.52 1.59 -26.65
N LEU A 173 27.79 0.55 -27.06
CA LEU A 173 28.00 -0.11 -28.35
C LEU A 173 27.71 0.83 -29.52
N GLY A 174 26.59 1.58 -29.49
CA GLY A 174 26.25 2.53 -30.55
C GLY A 174 27.26 3.67 -30.69
N ALA A 175 27.67 4.30 -29.60
CA ALA A 175 28.64 5.38 -29.61
C ALA A 175 30.04 4.89 -30.00
N THR A 176 30.46 3.71 -29.51
CA THR A 176 31.77 3.13 -29.87
C THR A 176 31.80 2.74 -31.35
N ALA A 177 30.75 2.14 -31.89
CA ALA A 177 30.65 1.75 -33.29
C ALA A 177 30.77 2.99 -34.22
N ALA A 178 30.01 4.06 -33.87
CA ALA A 178 30.08 5.33 -34.59
C ALA A 178 31.47 5.95 -34.53
N PHE A 179 32.09 5.98 -33.36
CA PHE A 179 33.43 6.55 -33.17
C PHE A 179 34.52 5.77 -33.90
N VAL A 180 34.54 4.44 -33.78
CA VAL A 180 35.50 3.56 -34.39
C VAL A 180 35.43 3.64 -35.93
N TYR A 181 34.21 3.58 -36.49
CA TYR A 181 34.02 3.71 -37.92
C TYR A 181 34.46 5.08 -38.45
N SER A 182 34.10 6.16 -37.78
CA SER A 182 34.55 7.52 -38.17
C SER A 182 36.06 7.70 -38.09
N THR A 183 36.68 7.07 -37.09
CA THR A 183 38.15 7.04 -36.99
C THR A 183 38.77 6.29 -38.17
N TYR A 184 38.21 5.11 -38.55
CA TYR A 184 38.63 4.41 -39.75
C TYR A 184 38.45 5.26 -41.02
N ALA A 185 37.28 5.93 -41.19
CA ALA A 185 37.04 6.82 -42.33
C ALA A 185 38.02 7.98 -42.38
N LEU A 186 38.39 8.55 -41.23
CA LEU A 186 39.42 9.62 -41.15
C LEU A 186 40.78 9.12 -41.60
N PHE A 187 41.22 7.93 -41.17
CA PHE A 187 42.49 7.33 -41.65
C PHE A 187 42.43 7.01 -43.15
N ALA A 188 41.32 6.45 -43.66
CA ALA A 188 41.15 6.19 -45.08
C ALA A 188 41.17 7.51 -45.91
N MET A 189 40.57 8.57 -45.39
CA MET A 189 40.57 9.90 -45.98
C MET A 189 41.98 10.49 -46.10
N THR A 190 42.88 10.29 -45.13
CA THR A 190 44.27 10.77 -45.25
C THR A 190 44.96 10.11 -46.42
N GLY A 191 44.77 8.81 -46.66
CA GLY A 191 45.30 8.09 -47.82
C GLY A 191 44.73 8.58 -49.16
N ALA A 192 43.42 8.91 -49.20
CA ALA A 192 42.78 9.49 -50.39
C ALA A 192 43.34 10.89 -50.71
N GLN A 193 43.53 11.72 -49.67
CA GLN A 193 44.10 13.06 -49.82
C GLN A 193 45.58 13.03 -50.36
N MET A 194 46.39 12.08 -49.89
CA MET A 194 47.76 11.89 -50.44
C MET A 194 47.72 11.45 -51.86
N ARG A 195 46.70 10.75 -52.37
CA ARG A 195 46.57 10.38 -53.77
C ARG A 195 45.91 11.46 -54.62
N GLY A 196 45.51 12.58 -54.08
CA GLY A 196 44.82 13.66 -54.75
C GLY A 196 43.39 13.35 -55.18
N ASP A 197 42.77 12.29 -54.61
CA ASP A 197 41.41 11.86 -54.93
C ASP A 197 40.38 12.69 -54.14
N ALA A 198 40.03 13.85 -54.64
CA ALA A 198 39.07 14.76 -53.99
C ALA A 198 37.68 14.17 -53.85
N GLN A 199 37.25 13.26 -54.75
CA GLN A 199 35.94 12.65 -54.70
C GLN A 199 35.89 11.64 -53.54
N ALA A 200 36.93 10.84 -53.37
CA ALA A 200 37.02 9.90 -52.24
C ALA A 200 37.13 10.62 -50.91
N VAL A 201 37.88 11.75 -50.84
CA VAL A 201 37.99 12.60 -49.64
C VAL A 201 36.62 13.10 -49.21
N MET A 202 35.82 13.66 -50.15
CA MET A 202 34.46 14.12 -49.85
C MET A 202 33.52 12.98 -49.43
N GLY A 203 33.69 11.80 -50.08
CA GLY A 203 32.92 10.58 -49.69
C GLY A 203 33.18 10.19 -48.23
N TYR A 204 34.42 10.09 -47.79
CA TYR A 204 34.78 9.79 -46.42
C TYR A 204 34.32 10.87 -45.43
N MET A 205 34.34 12.14 -45.85
CA MET A 205 33.89 13.24 -45.01
C MET A 205 32.39 13.18 -44.70
N HIS A 206 31.58 12.76 -45.68
CA HIS A 206 30.16 12.50 -45.50
C HIS A 206 29.86 11.25 -44.66
N ASP A 207 30.79 10.33 -44.54
CA ASP A 207 30.71 9.08 -43.76
C ASP A 207 31.15 9.26 -42.31
N PHE A 208 31.40 10.47 -41.82
CA PHE A 208 31.70 10.72 -40.42
C PHE A 208 30.43 10.67 -39.56
N TYR A 209 30.50 9.92 -38.45
CA TYR A 209 29.48 9.78 -37.42
C TYR A 209 29.97 10.27 -36.03
N PHE A 210 31.06 11.09 -35.99
CA PHE A 210 31.59 11.69 -34.76
C PHE A 210 30.50 12.49 -34.02
N GLU A 211 29.74 13.31 -34.75
CA GLU A 211 28.61 14.07 -34.21
C GLU A 211 27.52 13.16 -33.68
N SER A 212 27.24 12.03 -34.37
CA SER A 212 26.23 11.07 -33.94
C SER A 212 26.60 10.42 -32.60
N ALA A 213 27.88 10.00 -32.43
CA ALA A 213 28.40 9.47 -31.18
C ALA A 213 28.25 10.48 -30.02
N ALA A 214 28.68 11.74 -30.27
CA ALA A 214 28.57 12.82 -29.30
C ALA A 214 27.13 13.18 -28.95
N MET A 215 26.26 13.25 -29.96
CA MET A 215 24.84 13.57 -29.81
C MET A 215 24.09 12.50 -29.02
N ILE A 216 24.31 11.21 -29.31
CA ILE A 216 23.72 10.08 -28.56
C ILE A 216 24.04 10.24 -27.08
N LEU A 217 25.32 10.42 -26.71
CA LEU A 217 25.75 10.55 -25.32
C LEU A 217 25.14 11.78 -24.63
N THR A 218 25.09 12.90 -25.34
CA THR A 218 24.56 14.16 -24.79
C THR A 218 23.02 14.07 -24.60
N LEU A 219 22.28 13.61 -25.61
CA LEU A 219 20.81 13.48 -25.52
C LEU A 219 20.37 12.47 -24.46
N ILE A 220 21.10 11.36 -24.33
CA ILE A 220 20.84 10.42 -23.24
C ILE A 220 21.12 11.06 -21.87
N THR A 221 22.16 11.89 -21.76
CA THR A 221 22.44 12.64 -20.53
C THR A 221 21.36 13.69 -20.26
N VAL A 222 20.75 14.32 -21.29
CA VAL A 222 19.51 15.13 -21.13
C VAL A 222 18.39 14.29 -20.53
N GLY A 223 18.09 13.14 -21.15
CA GLY A 223 17.05 12.22 -20.67
C GLY A 223 17.29 11.81 -19.20
N LYS A 224 18.51 11.42 -18.84
CA LYS A 224 18.90 11.07 -17.46
C LYS A 224 18.79 12.24 -16.49
N THR A 225 19.09 13.45 -16.93
CA THR A 225 18.94 14.66 -16.09
C THR A 225 17.47 14.99 -15.83
N LEU A 226 16.62 14.87 -16.86
CA LEU A 226 15.17 15.04 -16.70
C LEU A 226 14.57 13.94 -15.80
N GLU A 227 15.02 12.70 -15.98
CA GLU A 227 14.65 11.57 -15.12
C GLU A 227 15.01 11.81 -13.65
N ALA A 228 16.27 12.20 -13.36
CA ALA A 228 16.72 12.47 -12.00
C ALA A 228 15.94 13.62 -11.35
N ARG A 229 15.71 14.73 -12.09
CA ARG A 229 14.92 15.87 -11.62
C ARG A 229 13.46 15.47 -11.32
N ALA A 230 12.91 14.59 -12.12
CA ALA A 230 11.56 14.12 -11.96
C ALA A 230 11.43 13.14 -10.77
N LYS A 231 12.42 12.25 -10.59
CA LYS A 231 12.55 11.42 -9.39
C LYS A 231 12.62 12.28 -8.12
N GLY A 232 13.42 13.36 -8.12
CA GLY A 232 13.50 14.30 -7.02
C GLY A 232 12.12 14.88 -6.64
N LYS A 233 11.32 15.28 -7.65
CA LYS A 233 9.96 15.78 -7.41
C LYS A 233 9.00 14.72 -6.86
N THR A 234 9.18 13.45 -7.15
CA THR A 234 8.35 12.37 -6.61
C THR A 234 8.66 12.08 -5.14
N THR A 235 9.90 12.30 -4.70
CA THR A 235 10.30 12.19 -3.28
C THR A 235 9.95 13.42 -2.46
N ASP A 236 9.54 14.53 -3.08
CA ASP A 236 9.17 15.76 -2.37
C ASP A 236 7.98 15.57 -1.42
N ALA A 237 7.04 14.69 -1.75
CA ALA A 237 5.92 14.35 -0.87
C ALA A 237 6.41 13.73 0.45
N LEU A 238 7.32 12.75 0.37
CA LEU A 238 7.94 12.12 1.54
C LEU A 238 8.79 13.13 2.32
N ARG A 239 9.56 13.96 1.60
CA ARG A 239 10.38 15.01 2.20
C ARG A 239 9.54 16.05 2.94
N SER A 240 8.37 16.42 2.40
CA SER A 240 7.45 17.34 3.05
C SER A 240 6.90 16.79 4.37
N LEU A 241 6.64 15.47 4.45
CA LEU A 241 6.24 14.80 5.69
C LEU A 241 7.38 14.83 6.74
N LEU A 242 8.62 14.55 6.33
CA LEU A 242 9.80 14.62 7.21
C LEU A 242 10.05 16.03 7.76
N GLN A 243 9.77 17.07 6.96
CA GLN A 243 9.91 18.47 7.38
C GLN A 243 8.84 18.93 8.37
N LEU A 244 7.77 18.13 8.57
CA LEU A 244 6.74 18.43 9.57
C LEU A 244 7.23 18.19 11.00
N ALA A 245 8.15 17.25 11.22
CA ALA A 245 8.68 16.93 12.54
C ALA A 245 9.46 18.12 13.12
N PRO A 246 9.12 18.62 14.32
CA PRO A 246 9.91 19.63 15.01
C PRO A 246 11.26 19.02 15.44
N LYS A 247 12.30 19.85 15.50
CA LYS A 247 13.65 19.42 15.91
C LYS A 247 13.86 19.46 17.42
N THR A 248 13.04 20.19 18.13
CA THR A 248 13.15 20.41 19.58
C THR A 248 11.76 20.31 20.23
N ALA A 249 11.75 19.96 21.51
CA ALA A 249 10.57 19.93 22.36
C ALA A 249 10.83 20.72 23.67
N THR A 250 9.83 21.41 24.16
CA THR A 250 9.87 22.02 25.50
C THR A 250 9.27 21.04 26.50
N VAL A 251 10.10 20.47 27.38
CA VAL A 251 9.69 19.50 28.39
C VAL A 251 9.82 20.08 29.80
N GLU A 252 8.93 19.65 30.68
CA GLU A 252 8.99 19.99 32.11
C GLU A 252 9.64 18.86 32.89
N ARG A 253 10.82 19.09 33.42
CA ARG A 253 11.53 18.14 34.29
C ARG A 253 11.92 18.78 35.59
N GLY A 254 11.51 18.19 36.72
CA GLY A 254 11.81 18.74 38.05
C GLY A 254 11.20 20.12 38.33
N GLY A 255 10.09 20.47 37.66
CA GLY A 255 9.44 21.76 37.78
C GLY A 255 10.07 22.91 36.96
N ALA A 256 11.07 22.63 36.14
CA ALA A 256 11.69 23.58 35.22
C ALA A 256 11.36 23.22 33.74
N GLU A 257 11.10 24.27 32.95
CA GLU A 257 10.96 24.14 31.49
C GLU A 257 12.34 24.03 30.83
N LEU A 258 12.56 22.98 30.09
CA LEU A 258 13.82 22.71 29.36
C LEU A 258 13.51 22.45 27.88
N THR A 259 14.17 23.19 26.98
CA THR A 259 14.13 22.88 25.56
C THR A 259 15.19 21.85 25.24
N VAL A 260 14.76 20.67 24.78
CA VAL A 260 15.62 19.53 24.47
C VAL A 260 15.47 19.14 22.99
N PRO A 261 16.51 18.54 22.36
CA PRO A 261 16.35 17.84 21.08
C PRO A 261 15.26 16.78 21.16
N ILE A 262 14.52 16.54 20.06
CA ILE A 262 13.37 15.62 20.03
C ILE A 262 13.77 14.19 20.45
N GLU A 263 15.00 13.79 20.13
CA GLU A 263 15.55 12.45 20.43
C GLU A 263 15.77 12.24 21.94
N GLN A 264 15.78 13.30 22.74
CA GLN A 264 15.95 13.24 24.19
C GLN A 264 14.63 13.22 24.95
N VAL A 265 13.49 13.33 24.26
CA VAL A 265 12.17 13.19 24.87
C VAL A 265 11.93 11.71 25.19
N ARG A 266 11.46 11.43 26.42
CA ARG A 266 11.20 10.08 26.92
C ARG A 266 9.71 9.81 27.07
N LEU A 267 9.35 8.54 27.02
CA LEU A 267 7.99 8.10 27.33
C LEU A 267 7.60 8.58 28.74
N GLY A 268 6.44 9.22 28.87
CA GLY A 268 5.94 9.77 30.13
C GLY A 268 6.42 11.20 30.45
N ASP A 269 7.37 11.77 29.69
CA ASP A 269 7.73 13.18 29.84
C ASP A 269 6.52 14.10 29.66
N VAL A 270 6.48 15.17 30.44
CA VAL A 270 5.47 16.21 30.26
C VAL A 270 6.03 17.28 29.35
N PHE A 271 5.36 17.54 28.24
CA PHE A 271 5.76 18.57 27.28
C PHE A 271 4.71 19.67 27.15
N LEU A 272 5.17 20.83 26.78
CA LEU A 272 4.41 22.09 26.72
C LEU A 272 4.33 22.51 25.24
N VAL A 273 3.12 22.92 24.80
CA VAL A 273 2.90 23.39 23.42
C VAL A 273 2.16 24.72 23.45
N ARG A 274 2.82 25.76 22.99
CA ARG A 274 2.26 27.11 22.91
C ARG A 274 1.45 27.30 21.61
N PRO A 275 0.58 28.31 21.55
CA PRO A 275 -0.10 28.68 20.32
C PRO A 275 0.89 28.89 19.16
N GLY A 276 0.61 28.32 18.00
CA GLY A 276 1.47 28.35 16.81
C GLY A 276 2.59 27.32 16.79
N GLU A 277 2.87 26.62 17.89
CA GLU A 277 3.90 25.57 17.92
C GLU A 277 3.37 24.24 17.38
N ARG A 278 4.30 23.43 16.87
CA ARG A 278 4.02 22.06 16.47
C ARG A 278 4.16 21.14 17.67
N ILE A 279 3.26 20.15 17.75
CA ILE A 279 3.30 19.09 18.77
C ILE A 279 4.52 18.20 18.50
N PRO A 280 5.42 18.04 19.50
CA PRO A 280 6.70 17.37 19.26
C PRO A 280 6.60 15.85 19.15
N VAL A 281 5.80 15.22 19.99
CA VAL A 281 5.61 13.75 20.09
C VAL A 281 4.15 13.43 20.32
N ASP A 282 3.73 12.19 20.15
CA ASP A 282 2.35 11.78 20.46
C ASP A 282 2.14 11.81 21.97
N GLY A 283 0.96 12.27 22.39
CA GLY A 283 0.67 12.42 23.80
C GLY A 283 -0.82 12.53 24.13
N VAL A 284 -1.09 12.70 25.43
CA VAL A 284 -2.43 12.96 25.96
C VAL A 284 -2.41 14.29 26.70
N VAL A 285 -3.40 15.14 26.47
CA VAL A 285 -3.55 16.44 27.13
C VAL A 285 -3.81 16.23 28.63
N LEU A 286 -2.97 16.80 29.49
CA LEU A 286 -3.14 16.80 30.93
C LEU A 286 -3.95 18.01 31.40
N SER A 287 -3.65 19.18 30.82
CA SER A 287 -4.34 20.42 31.11
C SER A 287 -4.27 21.40 29.95
N GLY A 288 -5.25 22.30 29.86
CA GLY A 288 -5.42 23.25 28.77
C GLY A 288 -6.48 22.77 27.76
N THR A 289 -6.97 23.72 26.96
CA THR A 289 -7.89 23.47 25.84
C THR A 289 -7.41 24.24 24.62
N SER A 290 -7.48 23.65 23.45
CA SER A 290 -7.06 24.32 22.22
C SER A 290 -7.66 23.65 20.98
N ALA A 291 -7.77 24.42 19.91
CA ALA A 291 -7.99 23.89 18.57
C ALA A 291 -6.64 23.48 17.95
N VAL A 292 -6.50 22.24 17.52
CA VAL A 292 -5.28 21.69 16.91
C VAL A 292 -5.54 21.40 15.45
N ASN A 293 -4.71 21.94 14.55
CA ASN A 293 -4.78 21.66 13.13
C ASN A 293 -4.04 20.35 12.83
N GLU A 294 -4.79 19.32 12.48
CA GLU A 294 -4.32 18.00 12.16
C GLU A 294 -4.24 17.74 10.64
N ALA A 295 -4.49 18.76 9.81
CA ALA A 295 -4.59 18.63 8.34
C ALA A 295 -3.34 18.00 7.68
N ALA A 296 -2.16 18.16 8.29
CA ALA A 296 -0.92 17.59 7.78
C ALA A 296 -0.87 16.06 7.86
N LEU A 297 -1.61 15.44 8.79
CA LEU A 297 -1.67 13.99 8.99
C LEU A 297 -2.99 13.39 8.49
N THR A 298 -4.11 14.07 8.73
CA THR A 298 -5.47 13.57 8.45
C THR A 298 -6.04 14.08 7.12
N GLY A 299 -5.49 15.17 6.59
CA GLY A 299 -6.05 15.87 5.43
C GLY A 299 -7.28 16.74 5.77
N GLU A 300 -7.74 16.78 7.03
CA GLU A 300 -8.90 17.58 7.45
C GLU A 300 -8.51 19.03 7.65
N SER A 301 -9.22 19.94 6.98
CA SER A 301 -8.95 21.38 7.08
C SER A 301 -9.52 22.02 8.35
N ILE A 302 -10.48 21.37 9.03
CA ILE A 302 -11.14 21.88 10.23
C ILE A 302 -10.30 21.46 11.44
N PRO A 303 -9.84 22.42 12.27
CA PRO A 303 -9.10 22.10 13.47
C PRO A 303 -9.94 21.30 14.48
N ALA A 304 -9.31 20.32 15.13
CA ALA A 304 -9.94 19.50 16.16
C ALA A 304 -9.79 20.12 17.53
N ASP A 305 -10.88 20.25 18.29
CA ASP A 305 -10.84 20.73 19.66
C ASP A 305 -10.25 19.65 20.59
N LYS A 306 -9.24 20.03 21.36
CA LYS A 306 -8.55 19.17 22.34
C LYS A 306 -8.77 19.71 23.75
N ALA A 307 -9.16 18.81 24.64
CA ALA A 307 -9.39 19.05 26.06
C ALA A 307 -8.61 18.01 26.89
N PRO A 308 -8.52 18.16 28.22
CA PRO A 308 -7.88 17.18 29.09
C PRO A 308 -8.39 15.74 28.83
N GLY A 309 -7.47 14.79 28.63
CA GLY A 309 -7.76 13.42 28.24
C GLY A 309 -7.77 13.16 26.72
N ALA A 310 -7.79 14.20 25.88
CA ALA A 310 -7.72 14.05 24.44
C ALA A 310 -6.31 13.67 23.97
N ALA A 311 -6.23 12.77 22.95
CA ALA A 311 -4.98 12.42 22.29
C ALA A 311 -4.53 13.54 21.34
N VAL A 312 -3.21 13.76 21.25
CA VAL A 312 -2.57 14.66 20.31
C VAL A 312 -1.44 13.95 19.59
N SER A 313 -1.27 14.25 18.29
CA SER A 313 -0.29 13.58 17.43
C SER A 313 0.88 14.51 17.08
N ALA A 314 2.06 13.94 16.96
CA ALA A 314 3.28 14.61 16.52
C ALA A 314 3.08 15.36 15.19
N ALA A 315 3.74 16.50 15.02
CA ALA A 315 3.74 17.37 13.84
C ALA A 315 2.43 18.14 13.55
N THR A 316 1.35 17.93 14.31
CA THR A 316 0.14 18.76 14.26
C THR A 316 0.40 20.13 14.87
N VAL A 317 -0.39 21.15 14.52
CA VAL A 317 -0.14 22.55 14.94
C VAL A 317 -1.18 23.00 15.93
N ASN A 318 -0.72 23.40 17.12
CA ASN A 318 -1.54 24.02 18.14
C ASN A 318 -1.92 25.45 17.72
N GLN A 319 -3.22 25.79 17.61
CA GLN A 319 -3.64 27.08 17.05
C GLN A 319 -3.88 28.17 18.10
N SER A 320 -4.58 27.86 19.20
CA SER A 320 -5.16 28.93 20.03
C SER A 320 -4.78 28.87 21.50
N GLY A 321 -4.81 27.74 22.16
CA GLY A 321 -4.62 27.58 23.59
C GLY A 321 -3.23 27.09 23.96
N PHE A 322 -2.92 27.10 25.25
CA PHE A 322 -1.74 26.45 25.80
C PHE A 322 -2.07 25.01 26.18
N LEU A 323 -1.27 24.06 25.75
CA LEU A 323 -1.45 22.66 26.06
C LEU A 323 -0.28 22.12 26.87
N LYS A 324 -0.59 21.39 27.94
CA LYS A 324 0.35 20.59 28.72
C LYS A 324 0.00 19.12 28.50
N CYS A 325 0.91 18.37 27.91
CA CYS A 325 0.66 17.00 27.45
C CYS A 325 1.68 16.03 28.05
N ARG A 326 1.29 14.75 28.19
CA ARG A 326 2.19 13.66 28.58
C ARG A 326 2.52 12.84 27.34
N ALA A 327 3.79 12.57 27.08
CA ALA A 327 4.26 11.77 25.98
C ALA A 327 3.81 10.30 26.12
N THR A 328 3.12 9.78 25.10
CA THR A 328 2.63 8.40 25.04
C THR A 328 3.41 7.56 24.01
N ARG A 329 3.97 8.19 22.97
CA ARG A 329 4.85 7.56 21.98
C ARG A 329 5.96 8.55 21.61
N VAL A 330 7.20 8.05 21.47
CA VAL A 330 8.38 8.87 21.19
C VAL A 330 9.25 8.22 20.10
N GLY A 331 10.08 9.02 19.43
CA GLY A 331 11.03 8.54 18.43
C GLY A 331 10.35 7.85 17.25
N GLU A 332 10.76 6.62 16.95
CA GLU A 332 10.24 5.83 15.81
C GLU A 332 8.80 5.31 16.01
N ASP A 333 8.29 5.31 17.24
CA ASP A 333 6.95 4.84 17.57
C ASP A 333 5.88 5.93 17.40
N THR A 334 6.26 7.18 17.10
CA THR A 334 5.28 8.25 16.86
C THR A 334 4.47 7.99 15.60
N THR A 335 3.21 8.43 15.60
CA THR A 335 2.29 8.31 14.45
C THR A 335 2.93 8.83 13.14
N LEU A 336 3.61 9.99 13.19
CA LEU A 336 4.31 10.53 12.02
C LEU A 336 5.44 9.61 11.56
N ALA A 337 6.25 9.06 12.48
CA ALA A 337 7.34 8.15 12.13
C ALA A 337 6.81 6.86 11.48
N GLN A 338 5.71 6.30 11.99
CA GLN A 338 5.03 5.15 11.41
C GLN A 338 4.49 5.44 10.00
N ILE A 339 3.87 6.60 9.77
CA ILE A 339 3.41 7.04 8.44
C ILE A 339 4.59 7.12 7.47
N ILE A 340 5.69 7.77 7.87
CA ILE A 340 6.90 7.89 7.04
C ILE A 340 7.47 6.51 6.72
N ARG A 341 7.52 5.60 7.69
CA ARG A 341 7.99 4.22 7.51
C ARG A 341 7.12 3.48 6.51
N MET A 342 5.78 3.49 6.66
CA MET A 342 4.87 2.83 5.72
C MET A 342 5.03 3.35 4.28
N VAL A 343 5.15 4.66 4.07
CA VAL A 343 5.36 5.23 2.73
C VAL A 343 6.71 4.81 2.15
N ARG A 344 7.76 4.73 2.98
CA ARG A 344 9.09 4.25 2.57
C ARG A 344 9.06 2.77 2.19
N ASP A 345 8.41 1.93 3.00
CA ASP A 345 8.29 0.49 2.77
C ASP A 345 7.46 0.21 1.51
N ALA A 346 6.38 0.95 1.29
CA ALA A 346 5.62 0.89 0.04
C ALA A 346 6.49 1.21 -1.19
N ALA A 347 7.38 2.22 -1.08
CA ALA A 347 8.29 2.58 -2.17
C ALA A 347 9.43 1.55 -2.37
N ALA A 348 9.81 0.80 -1.33
CA ALA A 348 10.85 -0.21 -1.38
C ALA A 348 10.35 -1.56 -1.94
N THR A 349 9.04 -1.84 -1.87
CA THR A 349 8.45 -3.08 -2.40
C THR A 349 8.15 -2.97 -3.89
N LYS A 350 7.98 -4.11 -4.58
CA LYS A 350 7.62 -4.14 -6.01
C LYS A 350 6.23 -4.71 -6.22
N ALA A 351 5.40 -3.95 -6.92
CA ALA A 351 4.10 -4.41 -7.40
C ALA A 351 4.25 -5.59 -8.40
N PRO A 352 3.30 -6.53 -8.47
CA PRO A 352 3.29 -7.62 -9.44
C PRO A 352 3.49 -7.17 -10.89
N ILE A 353 2.85 -6.07 -11.30
CA ILE A 353 2.99 -5.50 -12.65
C ILE A 353 4.43 -5.02 -12.94
N ALA A 354 5.16 -4.53 -11.93
CA ALA A 354 6.56 -4.12 -12.07
C ALA A 354 7.48 -5.34 -12.32
N LYS A 355 7.22 -6.47 -11.65
CA LYS A 355 7.96 -7.72 -11.86
C LYS A 355 7.82 -8.24 -13.29
N ILE A 356 6.63 -8.11 -13.89
CA ILE A 356 6.38 -8.47 -15.29
C ILE A 356 7.17 -7.54 -16.22
N ALA A 357 7.13 -6.22 -15.99
CA ALA A 357 7.86 -5.26 -16.80
C ALA A 357 9.39 -5.48 -16.75
N ASP A 358 9.93 -5.81 -15.57
CA ASP A 358 11.35 -6.15 -15.40
C ASP A 358 11.75 -7.41 -16.17
N LYS A 359 10.92 -8.46 -16.13
CA LYS A 359 11.13 -9.72 -16.90
C LYS A 359 11.15 -9.46 -18.40
N VAL A 360 10.22 -8.64 -18.91
CA VAL A 360 10.19 -8.21 -20.31
C VAL A 360 11.46 -7.45 -20.67
N SER A 361 11.89 -6.50 -19.85
CA SER A 361 13.13 -5.72 -20.06
C SER A 361 14.37 -6.62 -20.17
N GLY A 362 14.45 -7.68 -19.39
CA GLY A 362 15.59 -8.61 -19.38
C GLY A 362 15.75 -9.39 -20.71
N VAL A 363 14.65 -9.66 -21.41
CA VAL A 363 14.66 -10.32 -22.73
C VAL A 363 14.82 -9.30 -23.86
N PHE A 364 14.27 -8.11 -23.68
CA PHE A 364 14.19 -7.08 -24.73
C PHE A 364 15.57 -6.59 -25.17
N VAL A 365 16.51 -6.33 -24.25
CA VAL A 365 17.83 -5.80 -24.59
C VAL A 365 18.65 -6.76 -25.46
N PRO A 366 18.80 -8.06 -25.14
CA PRO A 366 19.43 -9.03 -26.03
C PRO A 366 18.75 -9.16 -27.40
N ALA A 367 17.41 -9.16 -27.43
CA ALA A 367 16.65 -9.24 -28.68
C ALA A 367 16.92 -8.04 -29.60
N VAL A 368 16.99 -6.84 -29.04
CA VAL A 368 17.32 -5.61 -29.77
C VAL A 368 18.74 -5.65 -30.31
N MET A 369 19.73 -6.15 -29.53
CA MET A 369 21.10 -6.31 -30.01
C MET A 369 21.15 -7.26 -31.22
N GLY A 370 20.39 -8.37 -31.17
CA GLY A 370 20.22 -9.28 -32.30
C GLY A 370 19.59 -8.59 -33.52
N ALA A 371 18.50 -7.84 -33.30
CA ALA A 371 17.81 -7.10 -34.36
C ALA A 371 18.71 -6.05 -35.03
N ALA A 372 19.50 -5.31 -34.25
CA ALA A 372 20.46 -4.34 -34.77
C ALA A 372 21.55 -5.01 -35.62
N PHE A 373 22.07 -6.16 -35.16
CA PHE A 373 23.05 -6.92 -35.89
C PHE A 373 22.47 -7.50 -37.20
N VAL A 374 21.27 -8.04 -37.16
CA VAL A 374 20.57 -8.51 -38.38
C VAL A 374 20.30 -7.37 -39.35
N THR A 375 19.87 -6.19 -38.83
CA THR A 375 19.68 -4.99 -39.67
C THR A 375 20.97 -4.60 -40.38
N PHE A 376 22.11 -4.57 -39.68
CA PHE A 376 23.39 -4.28 -40.22
C PHE A 376 23.76 -5.26 -41.34
N LEU A 377 23.63 -6.56 -41.12
CA LEU A 377 23.91 -7.60 -42.10
C LEU A 377 23.01 -7.50 -43.34
N VAL A 378 21.70 -7.30 -43.17
CA VAL A 378 20.74 -7.18 -44.28
C VAL A 378 21.11 -6.03 -45.22
N TRP A 379 21.44 -4.84 -44.67
CA TRP A 379 21.84 -3.70 -45.51
C TRP A 379 23.19 -3.89 -46.22
N LEU A 380 24.12 -4.65 -45.62
CA LEU A 380 25.37 -5.07 -46.31
C LEU A 380 25.06 -6.03 -47.45
N LEU A 381 24.21 -7.02 -47.24
CA LEU A 381 23.81 -7.99 -48.27
C LEU A 381 23.07 -7.31 -49.43
N LEU A 382 22.31 -6.25 -49.13
CA LEU A 382 21.65 -5.42 -50.15
C LEU A 382 22.62 -4.47 -50.90
N GLY A 383 23.94 -4.61 -50.69
CA GLY A 383 24.98 -3.84 -51.40
C GLY A 383 25.13 -2.38 -50.97
N ARG A 384 24.62 -1.98 -49.80
CA ARG A 384 24.85 -0.63 -49.28
C ARG A 384 26.21 -0.52 -48.61
N SER A 385 26.71 0.73 -48.50
CA SER A 385 27.99 0.99 -47.84
C SER A 385 27.99 0.55 -46.38
N VAL A 386 29.12 0.19 -45.82
CA VAL A 386 29.31 -0.20 -44.41
C VAL A 386 28.82 0.92 -43.48
N GLY A 387 29.10 2.19 -43.82
CA GLY A 387 28.65 3.34 -43.06
C GLY A 387 27.12 3.43 -42.97
N TYR A 388 26.42 3.23 -44.11
CA TYR A 388 24.97 3.23 -44.15
C TYR A 388 24.35 2.10 -43.33
N ALA A 389 24.89 0.88 -43.51
CA ALA A 389 24.42 -0.31 -42.77
C ALA A 389 24.63 -0.13 -41.24
N LEU A 390 25.81 0.42 -40.87
CA LEU A 390 26.15 0.69 -39.48
C LEU A 390 25.23 1.76 -38.88
N ALA A 391 24.92 2.83 -39.60
CA ALA A 391 24.00 3.88 -39.15
C ALA A 391 22.60 3.31 -38.86
N ARG A 392 22.10 2.37 -39.67
CA ARG A 392 20.82 1.69 -39.43
C ARG A 392 20.86 0.82 -38.15
N GLY A 393 21.92 0.01 -38.00
CA GLY A 393 22.12 -0.80 -36.79
C GLY A 393 22.21 0.04 -35.51
N ILE A 394 22.99 1.15 -35.56
CA ILE A 394 23.09 2.09 -34.43
C ILE A 394 21.74 2.74 -34.16
N SER A 395 20.97 3.14 -35.18
CA SER A 395 19.61 3.70 -34.97
C SER A 395 18.69 2.72 -34.24
N VAL A 396 18.73 1.41 -34.58
CA VAL A 396 17.98 0.38 -33.89
C VAL A 396 18.42 0.27 -32.43
N LEU A 397 19.73 0.23 -32.14
CA LEU A 397 20.24 0.17 -30.76
C LEU A 397 19.76 1.36 -29.92
N VAL A 398 19.80 2.54 -30.47
CA VAL A 398 19.51 3.78 -29.75
C VAL A 398 18.03 3.96 -29.48
N ILE A 399 17.17 3.78 -30.51
CA ILE A 399 15.71 3.96 -30.34
C ILE A 399 15.09 2.93 -29.38
N SER A 400 15.71 1.76 -29.27
CA SER A 400 15.19 0.63 -28.51
C SER A 400 15.51 0.66 -27.03
N CYS A 401 16.03 1.75 -26.50
CA CYS A 401 16.33 1.82 -25.07
C CYS A 401 15.03 1.74 -24.21
N PRO A 402 14.90 0.78 -23.30
CA PRO A 402 13.71 0.63 -22.45
C PRO A 402 13.73 1.57 -21.23
N CYS A 403 14.25 2.79 -21.35
CA CYS A 403 14.40 3.73 -20.24
C CYS A 403 13.07 4.06 -19.57
N ALA A 404 12.06 4.36 -20.36
CA ALA A 404 10.72 4.71 -19.89
C ALA A 404 10.02 3.53 -19.20
N LEU A 405 10.26 2.29 -19.65
CA LEU A 405 9.66 1.08 -19.09
C LEU A 405 10.05 0.84 -17.63
N GLY A 406 11.33 1.06 -17.28
CA GLY A 406 11.83 0.88 -15.93
C GLY A 406 11.30 1.90 -14.92
N LEU A 407 10.77 3.04 -15.41
CA LEU A 407 10.22 4.12 -14.57
C LEU A 407 8.70 4.12 -14.52
N ALA A 408 8.04 3.51 -15.50
CA ALA A 408 6.60 3.57 -15.69
C ALA A 408 5.80 3.20 -14.44
N THR A 409 6.19 2.14 -13.75
CA THR A 409 5.52 1.63 -12.55
C THR A 409 6.01 2.29 -11.26
N PRO A 410 7.33 2.35 -10.94
CA PRO A 410 7.77 2.87 -9.65
C PRO A 410 7.41 4.33 -9.41
N VAL A 411 7.49 5.18 -10.45
CA VAL A 411 7.16 6.61 -10.31
C VAL A 411 5.66 6.80 -10.03
N ALA A 412 4.79 6.08 -10.74
CA ALA A 412 3.35 6.17 -10.53
C ALA A 412 2.94 5.67 -9.14
N ILE A 413 3.53 4.57 -8.65
CA ILE A 413 3.30 4.03 -7.31
C ILE A 413 3.74 5.04 -6.24
N MET A 414 4.95 5.61 -6.37
CA MET A 414 5.45 6.56 -5.38
C MET A 414 4.58 7.83 -5.32
N VAL A 415 4.19 8.38 -6.48
CA VAL A 415 3.28 9.53 -6.52
C VAL A 415 1.92 9.15 -5.92
N GLY A 416 1.36 7.99 -6.30
CA GLY A 416 0.09 7.49 -5.78
C GLY A 416 0.12 7.29 -4.27
N SER A 417 1.13 6.59 -3.73
CA SER A 417 1.30 6.43 -2.28
C SER A 417 1.50 7.76 -1.56
N GLY A 418 2.24 8.70 -2.17
CA GLY A 418 2.42 10.04 -1.61
C GLY A 418 1.13 10.86 -1.57
N VAL A 419 0.29 10.76 -2.60
CA VAL A 419 -1.05 11.38 -2.62
C VAL A 419 -1.95 10.73 -1.58
N GLY A 420 -1.92 9.40 -1.45
CA GLY A 420 -2.62 8.65 -0.41
C GLY A 420 -2.25 9.14 0.98
N ALA A 421 -0.95 9.17 1.29
CA ALA A 421 -0.45 9.58 2.60
C ALA A 421 -0.88 11.01 3.00
N LYS A 422 -0.87 11.95 2.05
CA LYS A 422 -1.35 13.33 2.28
C LYS A 422 -2.85 13.39 2.61
N ASN A 423 -3.62 12.39 2.24
CA ASN A 423 -5.06 12.29 2.46
C ASN A 423 -5.41 11.22 3.51
N GLY A 424 -4.45 10.79 4.34
CA GLY A 424 -4.68 9.82 5.40
C GLY A 424 -4.90 8.37 4.91
N VAL A 425 -4.55 8.05 3.66
CA VAL A 425 -4.64 6.69 3.09
C VAL A 425 -3.23 6.13 2.92
N LEU A 426 -2.87 5.14 3.73
CA LEU A 426 -1.52 4.58 3.79
C LEU A 426 -1.52 3.15 3.22
N PHE A 427 -0.73 2.90 2.19
CA PHE A 427 -0.49 1.56 1.64
C PHE A 427 0.82 1.02 2.20
N LYS A 428 0.82 -0.18 2.79
CA LYS A 428 2.05 -0.79 3.33
C LYS A 428 3.02 -1.25 2.24
N THR A 429 2.48 -1.70 1.11
CA THR A 429 3.28 -2.21 0.00
C THR A 429 2.76 -1.72 -1.35
N SER A 430 3.64 -1.74 -2.36
CA SER A 430 3.23 -1.51 -3.74
C SER A 430 2.20 -2.53 -4.25
N ALA A 431 2.26 -3.77 -3.74
CA ALA A 431 1.30 -4.81 -4.06
C ALA A 431 -0.08 -4.50 -3.48
N SER A 432 -0.14 -4.02 -2.22
CA SER A 432 -1.39 -3.60 -1.58
C SER A 432 -2.06 -2.47 -2.36
N LEU A 433 -1.28 -1.49 -2.85
CA LEU A 433 -1.80 -0.43 -3.73
C LEU A 433 -2.34 -1.00 -5.04
N GLU A 434 -1.66 -1.98 -5.66
CA GLU A 434 -2.12 -2.61 -6.91
C GLU A 434 -3.40 -3.44 -6.69
N GLU A 435 -3.45 -4.30 -5.67
CA GLU A 435 -4.57 -5.19 -5.40
C GLU A 435 -5.83 -4.42 -4.96
N THR A 436 -5.70 -3.32 -4.18
CA THR A 436 -6.83 -2.46 -3.78
C THR A 436 -7.68 -2.00 -4.97
N GLY A 437 -7.05 -1.70 -6.11
CA GLY A 437 -7.77 -1.28 -7.33
C GLY A 437 -8.54 -2.39 -8.06
N ARG A 438 -8.25 -3.65 -7.70
CA ARG A 438 -8.85 -4.85 -8.31
C ARG A 438 -9.99 -5.43 -7.50
N ILE A 439 -10.30 -4.87 -6.34
CA ILE A 439 -11.34 -5.33 -5.43
C ILE A 439 -12.70 -5.37 -6.12
N GLN A 440 -13.45 -6.43 -5.87
CA GLN A 440 -14.79 -6.71 -6.38
C GLN A 440 -15.83 -6.80 -5.27
N ILE A 441 -15.40 -7.22 -4.07
CA ILE A 441 -16.24 -7.35 -2.88
C ILE A 441 -15.58 -6.59 -1.74
N VAL A 442 -16.35 -5.78 -1.01
CA VAL A 442 -15.91 -5.15 0.24
C VAL A 442 -16.73 -5.73 1.38
N ALA A 443 -16.06 -6.42 2.29
CA ALA A 443 -16.64 -6.91 3.53
C ALA A 443 -16.37 -5.89 4.63
N LEU A 444 -17.41 -5.37 5.24
CA LEU A 444 -17.35 -4.35 6.29
C LEU A 444 -17.68 -4.99 7.63
N ASP A 445 -16.84 -4.83 8.65
CA ASP A 445 -17.28 -5.04 10.01
C ASP A 445 -18.36 -4.01 10.37
N LYS A 446 -19.29 -4.37 11.26
CA LYS A 446 -20.31 -3.43 11.71
C LYS A 446 -19.74 -2.42 12.68
N THR A 447 -19.22 -2.90 13.82
CA THR A 447 -18.90 -2.09 15.01
C THR A 447 -17.62 -1.28 14.80
N GLY A 448 -17.67 0.05 15.03
CA GLY A 448 -16.50 0.92 14.83
C GLY A 448 -16.18 1.21 13.36
N THR A 449 -16.68 0.42 12.42
CA THR A 449 -16.46 0.55 10.97
C THR A 449 -17.65 1.20 10.27
N VAL A 450 -18.80 0.53 10.21
CA VAL A 450 -20.04 1.07 9.64
C VAL A 450 -20.75 1.96 10.66
N THR A 451 -20.66 1.59 11.95
CA THR A 451 -21.21 2.33 13.07
C THR A 451 -20.12 3.05 13.86
N SER A 452 -20.51 3.92 14.78
CA SER A 452 -19.57 4.69 15.61
C SER A 452 -18.76 3.82 16.58
N GLY A 453 -19.24 2.62 16.92
CA GLY A 453 -18.64 1.74 17.91
C GLY A 453 -18.94 2.17 19.36
N GLU A 454 -19.60 3.32 19.52
CA GLU A 454 -20.01 3.83 20.82
C GLU A 454 -21.55 3.85 20.90
N PRO A 455 -22.15 3.05 21.80
CA PRO A 455 -23.60 3.10 22.03
C PRO A 455 -24.04 4.49 22.47
N THR A 456 -25.15 4.97 21.92
CA THR A 456 -25.79 6.26 22.28
C THR A 456 -27.26 6.06 22.58
N VAL A 457 -27.83 6.93 23.45
CA VAL A 457 -29.26 6.96 23.66
C VAL A 457 -29.94 7.57 22.44
N THR A 458 -30.80 6.81 21.80
CA THR A 458 -31.52 7.23 20.58
C THR A 458 -32.96 7.68 20.88
N ASP A 459 -33.63 7.03 21.82
CA ASP A 459 -35.00 7.33 22.16
C ASP A 459 -35.20 7.25 23.67
N ILE A 460 -36.00 8.17 24.21
CA ILE A 460 -36.48 8.16 25.59
C ILE A 460 -38.00 8.11 25.56
N CYS A 461 -38.57 7.02 26.05
CA CYS A 461 -40.00 6.78 26.02
C CYS A 461 -40.56 6.67 27.47
N PRO A 462 -40.95 7.78 28.10
CA PRO A 462 -41.48 7.76 29.46
C PRO A 462 -42.84 7.07 29.52
N ALA A 463 -43.10 6.40 30.63
CA ALA A 463 -44.44 5.85 30.93
C ALA A 463 -45.47 6.99 31.18
N PRO A 464 -46.79 6.72 31.01
CA PRO A 464 -47.82 7.73 31.27
C PRO A 464 -47.70 8.36 32.65
N GLY A 465 -47.58 9.70 32.69
CA GLY A 465 -47.39 10.51 33.90
C GLY A 465 -45.98 10.56 34.47
N VAL A 466 -44.96 10.16 33.70
CA VAL A 466 -43.54 10.32 34.00
C VAL A 466 -42.92 11.28 32.99
N THR A 467 -42.03 12.15 33.42
CA THR A 467 -41.28 13.05 32.50
C THR A 467 -40.01 12.39 32.01
N GLU A 468 -39.50 12.85 30.85
CA GLU A 468 -38.19 12.38 30.34
C GLU A 468 -37.06 12.62 31.33
N ALA A 469 -37.05 13.76 31.99
CA ALA A 469 -36.06 14.14 32.99
C ALA A 469 -36.10 13.19 34.22
N GLU A 470 -37.27 12.78 34.64
CA GLU A 470 -37.44 11.82 35.75
C GLU A 470 -36.96 10.43 35.39
N LEU A 471 -37.32 9.94 34.18
CA LEU A 471 -36.85 8.65 33.66
C LEU A 471 -35.30 8.68 33.48
N LEU A 472 -34.75 9.68 32.82
CA LEU A 472 -33.30 9.78 32.55
C LEU A 472 -32.51 10.01 33.84
N GLY A 473 -33.05 10.81 34.80
CA GLY A 473 -32.43 11.01 36.10
C GLY A 473 -32.37 9.73 36.95
N ALA A 474 -33.45 8.93 36.96
CA ALA A 474 -33.46 7.64 37.63
C ALA A 474 -32.50 6.63 36.96
N ALA A 475 -32.48 6.58 35.63
CA ALA A 475 -31.55 5.76 34.87
C ALA A 475 -30.10 6.15 35.15
N CYS A 476 -29.79 7.44 35.12
CA CYS A 476 -28.45 7.99 35.43
C CYS A 476 -27.98 7.61 36.84
N ALA A 477 -28.86 7.73 37.84
CA ALA A 477 -28.57 7.35 39.24
C ALA A 477 -28.26 5.85 39.37
N LEU A 478 -28.93 4.97 38.62
CA LEU A 478 -28.68 3.54 38.62
C LEU A 478 -27.40 3.15 37.89
N GLU A 479 -27.18 3.73 36.71
CA GLU A 479 -26.10 3.37 35.79
C GLU A 479 -24.72 3.96 36.20
N GLN A 480 -24.68 4.96 37.10
CA GLN A 480 -23.39 5.59 37.49
C GLN A 480 -22.38 4.63 38.14
N LYS A 481 -22.84 3.49 38.69
CA LYS A 481 -22.00 2.45 39.30
C LYS A 481 -21.78 1.24 38.39
N SER A 482 -22.29 1.30 37.17
CA SER A 482 -22.14 0.25 36.16
C SER A 482 -21.00 0.54 35.19
N GLU A 483 -20.19 -0.47 34.92
CA GLU A 483 -19.10 -0.39 33.92
C GLU A 483 -19.56 -0.78 32.51
N HIS A 484 -20.80 -1.14 32.34
CA HIS A 484 -21.34 -1.62 31.07
C HIS A 484 -21.34 -0.53 29.99
N PRO A 485 -21.03 -0.83 28.72
CA PRO A 485 -21.04 0.18 27.65
C PRO A 485 -22.38 0.93 27.49
N LEU A 486 -23.51 0.28 27.72
CA LEU A 486 -24.84 0.90 27.66
C LEU A 486 -25.04 1.91 28.81
N ALA A 487 -24.41 1.69 29.97
CA ALA A 487 -24.44 2.64 31.10
C ALA A 487 -23.76 3.95 30.70
N LYS A 488 -22.60 3.89 30.04
CA LYS A 488 -21.89 5.07 29.57
C LYS A 488 -22.74 5.91 28.60
N ALA A 489 -23.57 5.29 27.77
CA ALA A 489 -24.49 5.98 26.87
C ALA A 489 -25.53 6.80 27.63
N VAL A 490 -26.17 6.18 28.66
CA VAL A 490 -27.15 6.85 29.53
C VAL A 490 -26.51 8.01 30.28
N LEU A 491 -25.33 7.80 30.86
CA LEU A 491 -24.59 8.84 31.61
C LEU A 491 -24.21 10.03 30.73
N ARG A 492 -23.69 9.79 29.51
CA ARG A 492 -23.36 10.86 28.54
C ARG A 492 -24.60 11.67 28.17
N ARG A 493 -25.74 11.03 27.94
CA ARG A 493 -26.98 11.71 27.61
C ARG A 493 -27.47 12.56 28.78
N ALA A 494 -27.46 12.02 29.99
CA ALA A 494 -27.83 12.75 31.19
C ALA A 494 -26.94 13.98 31.44
N GLN A 495 -25.64 13.84 31.23
CA GLN A 495 -24.68 14.93 31.33
C GLN A 495 -24.93 16.02 30.27
N ALA A 496 -25.23 15.64 29.03
CA ALA A 496 -25.57 16.57 27.95
C ALA A 496 -26.85 17.37 28.25
N ASP A 497 -27.82 16.73 28.90
CA ASP A 497 -29.08 17.36 29.32
C ASP A 497 -28.95 18.10 30.69
N GLY A 498 -27.71 18.20 31.25
CA GLY A 498 -27.42 18.91 32.48
C GLY A 498 -27.92 18.25 33.78
N LEU A 499 -28.22 16.94 33.70
CA LEU A 499 -28.69 16.19 34.86
C LEU A 499 -27.51 15.64 35.67
N THR A 500 -27.58 15.79 37.00
CA THR A 500 -26.64 15.18 37.94
C THR A 500 -27.19 13.90 38.52
N ALA A 501 -26.34 12.85 38.59
CA ALA A 501 -26.76 11.58 39.16
C ALA A 501 -27.03 11.70 40.67
N ALA A 502 -28.22 11.26 41.10
CA ALA A 502 -28.52 11.14 42.55
C ALA A 502 -27.79 9.89 43.09
N GLU A 503 -27.37 9.98 44.37
CA GLU A 503 -26.67 8.86 45.02
C GLU A 503 -27.61 7.69 45.32
N VAL A 504 -27.20 6.44 44.93
CA VAL A 504 -27.95 5.23 45.20
C VAL A 504 -27.23 4.35 46.23
N THR A 505 -28.00 3.65 47.02
CA THR A 505 -27.52 2.65 48.01
C THR A 505 -27.92 1.22 47.59
N ALA A 506 -27.31 0.21 48.21
CA ALA A 506 -27.54 -1.20 47.93
C ALA A 506 -27.54 -1.57 46.44
N PHE A 507 -26.59 -1.05 45.70
CA PHE A 507 -26.42 -1.34 44.27
C PHE A 507 -26.00 -2.81 44.07
N GLN A 508 -26.67 -3.48 43.13
CA GLN A 508 -26.38 -4.85 42.74
C GLN A 508 -26.59 -5.01 41.24
N ALA A 509 -25.58 -5.56 40.58
CA ALA A 509 -25.64 -6.00 39.19
C ALA A 509 -26.11 -7.45 39.15
N LEU A 510 -27.08 -7.74 38.29
CA LEU A 510 -27.65 -9.08 38.03
C LEU A 510 -27.26 -9.50 36.62
N PRO A 511 -26.22 -10.35 36.45
CA PRO A 511 -25.74 -10.73 35.14
C PRO A 511 -26.85 -11.27 34.23
N GLY A 512 -26.91 -10.76 32.99
CA GLY A 512 -27.92 -11.16 32.00
C GLY A 512 -29.32 -10.60 32.20
N SER A 513 -29.61 -9.92 33.32
CA SER A 513 -30.96 -9.42 33.67
C SER A 513 -30.99 -7.88 33.75
N GLY A 514 -30.12 -7.30 34.56
CA GLY A 514 -30.12 -5.86 34.75
C GLY A 514 -29.47 -5.42 36.05
N LEU A 515 -29.85 -4.26 36.54
CA LEU A 515 -29.33 -3.57 37.72
C LEU A 515 -30.45 -3.30 38.73
N GLN A 516 -30.13 -3.34 40.02
CA GLN A 516 -31.04 -2.87 41.08
C GLN A 516 -30.30 -2.04 42.14
N ALA A 517 -30.98 -1.07 42.71
CA ALA A 517 -30.46 -0.22 43.77
C ALA A 517 -31.62 0.36 44.59
N VAL A 518 -31.31 1.16 45.60
CA VAL A 518 -32.28 1.92 46.37
C VAL A 518 -32.02 3.40 46.19
N LEU A 519 -33.02 4.14 45.70
CA LEU A 519 -33.02 5.59 45.51
C LEU A 519 -34.11 6.22 46.38
N GLY A 520 -33.70 7.05 47.36
CA GLY A 520 -34.64 7.74 48.26
C GLY A 520 -35.58 6.76 49.03
N GLY A 521 -35.07 5.60 49.47
CA GLY A 521 -35.81 4.58 50.18
C GLY A 521 -36.73 3.66 49.28
N GLN A 522 -36.73 3.90 47.98
CA GLN A 522 -37.53 3.09 47.03
C GLN A 522 -36.59 2.22 46.17
N LYS A 523 -37.00 0.98 45.91
CA LYS A 523 -36.27 0.07 45.02
C LYS A 523 -36.31 0.61 43.58
N LEU A 524 -35.16 0.79 42.98
CA LEU A 524 -34.93 1.19 41.60
C LEU A 524 -34.35 0.01 40.83
N CYS A 525 -34.96 -0.35 39.71
CA CYS A 525 -34.56 -1.46 38.85
C CYS A 525 -34.42 -0.96 37.42
N GLY A 526 -33.39 -1.45 36.70
CA GLY A 526 -33.18 -1.21 35.28
C GLY A 526 -32.67 -2.47 34.58
N GLY A 527 -33.16 -2.78 33.39
CA GLY A 527 -32.74 -3.97 32.68
C GLY A 527 -33.64 -4.42 31.54
N ASN A 528 -33.62 -5.70 31.22
CA ASN A 528 -34.47 -6.29 30.18
C ASN A 528 -35.93 -6.41 30.61
N ALA A 529 -36.86 -6.68 29.65
CA ALA A 529 -38.29 -6.76 29.89
C ALA A 529 -38.64 -7.83 30.94
N ASP A 530 -37.99 -9.00 30.89
CA ASP A 530 -38.32 -10.12 31.79
C ASP A 530 -37.96 -9.80 33.24
N PHE A 531 -36.82 -9.15 33.46
CA PHE A 531 -36.46 -8.69 34.80
C PHE A 531 -37.41 -7.62 35.32
N ILE A 532 -37.77 -6.64 34.48
CA ILE A 532 -38.69 -5.56 34.92
C ILE A 532 -40.12 -6.08 35.19
N ARG A 533 -40.60 -7.09 34.49
CA ARG A 533 -41.90 -7.77 34.78
C ARG A 533 -41.96 -8.34 36.21
N THR A 534 -40.82 -8.71 36.78
CA THR A 534 -40.76 -9.15 38.19
C THR A 534 -40.85 -8.01 39.19
N ALA A 535 -40.55 -6.78 38.78
CA ALA A 535 -40.46 -5.59 39.64
C ALA A 535 -41.61 -4.60 39.45
N ALA A 536 -42.26 -4.55 38.29
CA ALA A 536 -43.38 -3.66 37.97
C ALA A 536 -44.25 -4.22 36.84
N ALA A 537 -45.53 -3.80 36.81
CA ALA A 537 -46.41 -4.13 35.68
C ALA A 537 -45.94 -3.44 34.41
N LEU A 538 -45.85 -4.19 33.30
CA LEU A 538 -45.41 -3.69 31.99
C LEU A 538 -46.66 -3.54 31.10
N PRO A 539 -47.14 -2.31 30.82
CA PRO A 539 -48.28 -2.07 29.94
C PRO A 539 -47.99 -2.53 28.50
N ASP A 540 -49.03 -3.09 27.83
CA ASP A 540 -48.89 -3.58 26.44
C ASP A 540 -48.40 -2.51 25.45
N VAL A 541 -48.83 -1.25 25.65
CA VAL A 541 -48.39 -0.12 24.81
C VAL A 541 -46.86 0.12 24.90
N VAL A 542 -46.28 -0.02 26.10
CA VAL A 542 -44.85 0.14 26.31
C VAL A 542 -44.06 -1.07 25.76
N SER A 543 -44.61 -2.27 25.94
CA SER A 543 -44.07 -3.51 25.36
C SER A 543 -44.01 -3.43 23.83
N ALA A 544 -45.13 -3.04 23.18
CA ALA A 544 -45.22 -2.90 21.74
C ALA A 544 -44.24 -1.85 21.21
N ARG A 545 -44.07 -0.70 21.91
CA ARG A 545 -43.10 0.30 21.54
C ARG A 545 -41.64 -0.19 21.66
N ALA A 546 -41.36 -0.94 22.74
CA ALA A 546 -40.02 -1.53 22.92
C ALA A 546 -39.73 -2.61 21.85
N GLU A 547 -40.73 -3.41 21.46
CA GLU A 547 -40.58 -4.36 20.35
C GLU A 547 -40.30 -3.66 19.02
N GLN A 548 -41.03 -2.57 18.75
CA GLN A 548 -40.75 -1.74 17.56
C GLN A 548 -39.32 -1.17 17.56
N LEU A 549 -38.86 -0.64 18.71
CA LEU A 549 -37.48 -0.17 18.84
C LEU A 549 -36.47 -1.30 18.64
N ALA A 550 -36.76 -2.50 19.15
CA ALA A 550 -35.92 -3.68 18.91
C ALA A 550 -35.92 -4.11 17.42
N GLU A 551 -37.04 -3.94 16.70
CA GLU A 551 -37.13 -4.17 15.25
C GLU A 551 -36.29 -3.13 14.45
N GLU A 552 -36.17 -1.91 14.97
CA GLU A 552 -35.31 -0.89 14.43
C GLU A 552 -33.81 -1.13 14.71
N GLY A 553 -33.45 -2.23 15.41
CA GLY A 553 -32.06 -2.58 15.75
C GLY A 553 -31.55 -1.91 17.02
N LYS A 554 -32.44 -1.34 17.86
CA LYS A 554 -32.08 -0.67 19.11
C LYS A 554 -32.25 -1.63 20.30
N THR A 555 -31.52 -1.38 21.39
CA THR A 555 -31.64 -2.14 22.66
C THR A 555 -32.50 -1.38 23.64
N PRO A 556 -33.74 -1.81 23.90
CA PRO A 556 -34.62 -1.18 24.89
C PRO A 556 -34.21 -1.58 26.31
N LEU A 557 -33.94 -0.59 27.16
CA LEU A 557 -33.68 -0.71 28.59
C LEU A 557 -34.90 -0.19 29.35
N PHE A 558 -35.48 -1.02 30.17
CA PHE A 558 -36.65 -0.67 30.97
C PHE A 558 -36.23 -0.22 32.37
N PHE A 559 -36.89 0.79 32.93
CA PHE A 559 -36.63 1.30 34.28
C PHE A 559 -37.89 1.36 35.08
N ALA A 560 -37.83 0.93 36.38
CA ALA A 560 -38.94 0.93 37.31
C ALA A 560 -38.48 1.39 38.71
N ARG A 561 -39.34 2.13 39.44
CA ARG A 561 -39.07 2.64 40.78
C ARG A 561 -40.29 2.37 41.70
N GLY A 562 -40.06 1.78 42.87
CA GLY A 562 -41.12 1.53 43.86
C GLY A 562 -42.31 0.72 43.33
N GLY A 563 -42.10 -0.26 42.41
CA GLY A 563 -43.14 -1.04 41.78
C GLY A 563 -43.87 -0.37 40.61
N LYS A 564 -43.47 0.86 40.22
CA LYS A 564 -44.03 1.60 39.09
C LYS A 564 -43.06 1.68 37.96
N LEU A 565 -43.49 1.38 36.73
CA LEU A 565 -42.69 1.56 35.53
C LEU A 565 -42.43 3.07 35.30
N LEU A 566 -41.19 3.44 35.07
CA LEU A 566 -40.79 4.81 34.66
C LEU A 566 -40.78 4.99 33.15
N GLY A 567 -40.38 3.96 32.40
CA GLY A 567 -40.33 4.01 30.95
C GLY A 567 -39.23 3.13 30.35
N VAL A 568 -38.96 3.37 29.09
CA VAL A 568 -37.93 2.69 28.27
C VAL A 568 -36.97 3.71 27.72
N ILE A 569 -35.65 3.40 27.78
CA ILE A 569 -34.59 4.13 27.11
C ILE A 569 -33.99 3.18 26.06
N ALA A 570 -34.02 3.57 24.78
CA ALA A 570 -33.39 2.81 23.72
C ALA A 570 -31.96 3.29 23.48
N VAL A 571 -31.05 2.33 23.41
CA VAL A 571 -29.64 2.58 23.14
C VAL A 571 -29.25 1.79 21.90
N ALA A 572 -28.51 2.42 21.00
CA ALA A 572 -27.99 1.77 19.80
C ALA A 572 -26.59 2.28 19.44
N ASP A 573 -25.86 1.43 18.78
CA ASP A 573 -24.63 1.83 18.05
C ASP A 573 -25.06 2.40 16.69
N VAL A 574 -24.98 3.72 16.56
CA VAL A 574 -25.52 4.45 15.40
C VAL A 574 -24.56 4.41 14.21
N LEU A 575 -25.15 4.45 13.01
CA LEU A 575 -24.38 4.55 11.76
C LEU A 575 -23.54 5.83 11.75
N LYS A 576 -22.30 5.72 11.28
CA LYS A 576 -21.51 6.93 10.97
C LYS A 576 -22.21 7.75 9.88
N PRO A 577 -22.19 9.08 9.94
CA PRO A 577 -22.92 9.94 9.01
C PRO A 577 -22.53 9.71 7.54
N ASP A 578 -21.29 9.32 7.29
CA ASP A 578 -20.72 9.10 5.97
C ASP A 578 -20.94 7.67 5.44
N SER A 579 -21.31 6.68 6.28
CA SER A 579 -21.41 5.28 5.90
C SER A 579 -22.37 5.01 4.74
N PRO A 580 -23.62 5.54 4.73
CA PRO A 580 -24.53 5.28 3.61
C PRO A 580 -24.04 5.88 2.28
N GLN A 581 -23.32 7.01 2.33
CA GLN A 581 -22.75 7.63 1.15
C GLN A 581 -21.54 6.83 0.63
N ALA A 582 -20.68 6.36 1.53
CA ALA A 582 -19.51 5.53 1.20
C ALA A 582 -19.95 4.20 0.57
N ILE A 583 -20.96 3.53 1.12
CA ILE A 583 -21.51 2.28 0.59
C ILE A 583 -22.06 2.50 -0.82
N ARG A 584 -22.86 3.55 -1.04
CA ARG A 584 -23.34 3.91 -2.38
C ARG A 584 -22.21 4.20 -3.35
N ALA A 585 -21.14 4.86 -2.91
CA ALA A 585 -19.98 5.12 -3.76
C ALA A 585 -19.29 3.82 -4.20
N LEU A 586 -19.12 2.83 -3.30
CA LEU A 586 -18.59 1.51 -3.62
C LEU A 586 -19.48 0.77 -4.65
N GLN A 587 -20.79 0.78 -4.44
CA GLN A 587 -21.75 0.17 -5.36
C GLN A 587 -21.73 0.84 -6.76
N ASN A 588 -21.58 2.17 -6.81
CA ASN A 588 -21.41 2.91 -8.07
C ASN A 588 -20.12 2.54 -8.81
N MET A 589 -19.10 2.11 -8.10
CA MET A 589 -17.87 1.56 -8.70
C MET A 589 -18.01 0.11 -9.19
N GLY A 590 -19.19 -0.53 -9.01
CA GLY A 590 -19.46 -1.92 -9.33
C GLY A 590 -18.89 -2.91 -8.30
N ILE A 591 -18.74 -2.48 -7.05
CA ILE A 591 -18.25 -3.30 -5.94
C ILE A 591 -19.44 -3.75 -5.10
N ARG A 592 -19.51 -5.06 -4.78
CA ARG A 592 -20.51 -5.60 -3.88
C ARG A 592 -20.10 -5.33 -2.43
N VAL A 593 -21.03 -4.83 -1.63
CA VAL A 593 -20.79 -4.49 -0.22
C VAL A 593 -21.51 -5.48 0.69
N VAL A 594 -20.75 -6.15 1.54
CA VAL A 594 -21.22 -7.17 2.48
C VAL A 594 -20.94 -6.70 3.91
N MET A 595 -21.90 -6.71 4.79
CA MET A 595 -21.70 -6.40 6.21
C MET A 595 -21.58 -7.69 7.02
N LEU A 596 -20.52 -7.80 7.83
CA LEU A 596 -20.29 -8.89 8.78
C LEU A 596 -20.58 -8.39 10.20
N THR A 597 -21.32 -9.16 11.00
CA THR A 597 -21.59 -8.78 12.40
C THR A 597 -21.85 -10.01 13.27
N GLY A 598 -21.46 -9.92 14.55
CA GLY A 598 -21.84 -10.88 15.58
C GLY A 598 -23.29 -10.73 16.10
N ASP A 599 -23.99 -9.66 15.71
CA ASP A 599 -25.36 -9.40 16.12
C ASP A 599 -26.33 -10.48 15.62
N ASN A 600 -27.49 -10.58 16.27
CA ASN A 600 -28.58 -11.41 15.80
C ASN A 600 -29.11 -10.94 14.44
N ALA A 601 -29.73 -11.85 13.68
CA ALA A 601 -30.16 -11.58 12.29
C ALA A 601 -31.15 -10.42 12.18
N ARG A 602 -32.01 -10.16 13.21
CA ARG A 602 -32.97 -9.06 13.20
C ARG A 602 -32.29 -7.70 13.24
N THR A 603 -31.41 -7.48 14.22
CA THR A 603 -30.63 -6.23 14.37
C THR A 603 -29.72 -5.99 13.16
N ALA A 604 -29.01 -7.03 12.73
CA ALA A 604 -28.11 -6.97 11.59
C ALA A 604 -28.84 -6.55 10.29
N LYS A 605 -30.03 -7.12 10.04
CA LYS A 605 -30.84 -6.79 8.87
C LYS A 605 -31.36 -5.34 8.91
N ALA A 606 -31.77 -4.86 10.09
CA ALA A 606 -32.23 -3.48 10.27
C ALA A 606 -31.10 -2.47 9.96
N ILE A 607 -29.91 -2.68 10.55
CA ILE A 607 -28.73 -1.82 10.33
C ILE A 607 -28.27 -1.90 8.89
N GLY A 608 -28.21 -3.10 8.30
CA GLY A 608 -27.81 -3.30 6.91
C GLY A 608 -28.73 -2.58 5.90
N ALA A 609 -30.05 -2.60 6.16
CA ALA A 609 -31.02 -1.87 5.34
C ALA A 609 -30.84 -0.35 5.47
N GLN A 610 -30.60 0.17 6.67
CA GLN A 610 -30.33 1.59 6.91
C GLN A 610 -29.01 2.03 6.26
N ALA A 611 -27.96 1.20 6.31
CA ALA A 611 -26.68 1.45 5.69
C ALA A 611 -26.72 1.31 4.16
N GLY A 612 -27.65 0.49 3.63
CA GLY A 612 -27.81 0.24 2.19
C GLY A 612 -26.82 -0.79 1.62
N VAL A 613 -26.36 -1.76 2.43
CA VAL A 613 -25.46 -2.84 1.95
C VAL A 613 -26.18 -3.85 1.07
N ASP A 614 -25.45 -4.56 0.21
CA ASP A 614 -26.02 -5.56 -0.71
C ASP A 614 -26.32 -6.89 -0.02
N GLU A 615 -25.56 -7.23 1.02
CA GLU A 615 -25.67 -8.51 1.75
C GLU A 615 -25.28 -8.33 3.21
N VAL A 616 -25.98 -9.06 4.11
CA VAL A 616 -25.70 -9.05 5.55
C VAL A 616 -25.46 -10.48 6.02
N ILE A 617 -24.34 -10.72 6.69
CA ILE A 617 -24.00 -11.99 7.33
C ILE A 617 -23.98 -11.76 8.84
N ALA A 618 -24.98 -12.28 9.52
CA ALA A 618 -25.24 -12.08 10.95
C ALA A 618 -24.78 -13.28 11.78
N GLY A 619 -24.58 -13.07 13.10
CA GLY A 619 -24.24 -14.14 14.03
C GLY A 619 -22.82 -14.68 13.86
N VAL A 620 -21.94 -13.92 13.25
CA VAL A 620 -20.55 -14.33 12.98
C VAL A 620 -19.68 -14.05 14.21
N LEU A 621 -19.24 -15.11 14.87
CA LEU A 621 -18.25 -15.01 15.95
C LEU A 621 -16.88 -14.55 15.40
N PRO A 622 -15.98 -14.00 16.24
CA PRO A 622 -14.67 -13.50 15.78
C PRO A 622 -13.90 -14.53 14.92
N ASP A 623 -13.82 -15.79 15.36
CA ASP A 623 -13.17 -16.87 14.62
C ASP A 623 -13.89 -17.26 13.31
N GLY A 624 -15.19 -16.94 13.22
CA GLY A 624 -16.02 -17.18 12.04
C GLY A 624 -15.78 -16.18 10.92
N LYS A 625 -15.33 -14.95 11.24
CA LYS A 625 -15.09 -13.88 10.24
C LYS A 625 -14.09 -14.31 9.19
N GLU A 626 -12.98 -14.95 9.58
CA GLU A 626 -11.97 -15.48 8.64
C GLU A 626 -12.57 -16.48 7.65
N ARG A 627 -13.43 -17.37 8.14
CA ARG A 627 -14.12 -18.38 7.31
C ARG A 627 -15.03 -17.72 6.27
N GLU A 628 -15.79 -16.69 6.68
CA GLU A 628 -16.64 -15.94 5.74
C GLU A 628 -15.84 -15.18 4.69
N ILE A 629 -14.72 -14.57 5.06
CA ILE A 629 -13.80 -13.95 4.09
C ILE A 629 -13.28 -14.98 3.10
N ARG A 630 -12.89 -16.18 3.55
CA ARG A 630 -12.47 -17.28 2.67
C ARG A 630 -13.58 -17.69 1.69
N ARG A 631 -14.84 -17.75 2.15
CA ARG A 631 -16.00 -18.03 1.30
C ARG A 631 -16.25 -16.95 0.25
N LEU A 632 -16.13 -15.69 0.66
CA LEU A 632 -16.25 -14.55 -0.26
C LEU A 632 -15.11 -14.50 -1.29
N SER A 633 -13.86 -14.83 -0.90
CA SER A 633 -12.70 -14.86 -1.80
C SER A 633 -12.83 -15.91 -2.92
N ALA A 634 -13.65 -16.95 -2.73
CA ALA A 634 -13.98 -17.89 -3.80
C ALA A 634 -14.85 -17.26 -4.92
N ARG A 635 -15.60 -16.20 -4.60
CA ARG A 635 -16.50 -15.46 -5.52
C ARG A 635 -15.78 -14.35 -6.27
N GLY A 636 -14.75 -13.74 -5.68
CA GLY A 636 -14.01 -12.64 -6.28
C GLY A 636 -12.96 -12.06 -5.33
N LYS A 637 -12.27 -11.02 -5.75
CA LYS A 637 -11.28 -10.31 -4.92
C LYS A 637 -11.96 -9.55 -3.79
N VAL A 638 -11.58 -9.83 -2.55
CA VAL A 638 -12.20 -9.32 -1.32
C VAL A 638 -11.29 -8.36 -0.60
N ALA A 639 -11.83 -7.19 -0.24
CA ALA A 639 -11.27 -6.36 0.83
C ALA A 639 -12.07 -6.57 2.12
N MET A 640 -11.38 -6.78 3.25
CA MET A 640 -11.97 -6.72 4.59
C MET A 640 -11.65 -5.37 5.22
N VAL A 641 -12.66 -4.70 5.77
CA VAL A 641 -12.52 -3.43 6.50
C VAL A 641 -12.92 -3.64 7.95
N GLY A 642 -12.04 -3.31 8.88
CA GLY A 642 -12.27 -3.46 10.32
C GLY A 642 -11.40 -2.50 11.13
N ASP A 643 -11.68 -2.37 12.44
CA ASP A 643 -11.00 -1.45 13.36
C ASP A 643 -10.33 -2.14 14.56
N GLY A 644 -10.64 -3.41 14.81
CA GLY A 644 -10.33 -4.10 16.05
C GLY A 644 -9.38 -5.29 15.93
N ILE A 645 -8.91 -5.72 17.12
CA ILE A 645 -8.09 -6.94 17.30
C ILE A 645 -8.85 -8.17 16.80
N ASN A 646 -10.17 -8.18 16.96
CA ASN A 646 -11.05 -9.29 16.57
C ASN A 646 -11.10 -9.51 15.05
N ASP A 647 -10.74 -8.49 14.27
CA ASP A 647 -10.76 -8.53 12.81
C ASP A 647 -9.41 -8.93 12.20
N ALA A 648 -8.33 -8.95 12.99
CA ALA A 648 -6.97 -9.20 12.49
C ALA A 648 -6.85 -10.51 11.67
N PRO A 649 -7.45 -11.65 12.06
CA PRO A 649 -7.42 -12.87 11.24
C PRO A 649 -8.16 -12.69 9.91
N ALA A 650 -9.27 -11.96 9.90
CA ALA A 650 -10.06 -11.69 8.70
C ALA A 650 -9.36 -10.67 7.77
N LEU A 651 -8.72 -9.63 8.34
CA LEU A 651 -7.90 -8.66 7.61
C LEU A 651 -6.73 -9.34 6.90
N THR A 652 -6.01 -10.20 7.62
CA THR A 652 -4.87 -10.95 7.03
C THR A 652 -5.32 -11.96 5.97
N ARG A 653 -6.53 -12.51 6.11
CA ARG A 653 -7.06 -13.52 5.17
C ARG A 653 -7.57 -12.93 3.87
N ALA A 654 -8.06 -11.70 3.89
CA ALA A 654 -8.59 -11.01 2.71
C ALA A 654 -7.50 -10.81 1.63
N ASP A 655 -7.90 -10.56 0.38
CA ASP A 655 -6.96 -10.13 -0.66
C ASP A 655 -6.35 -8.77 -0.33
N VAL A 656 -7.10 -7.91 0.39
CA VAL A 656 -6.64 -6.65 0.96
C VAL A 656 -7.30 -6.42 2.31
N GLY A 657 -6.51 -6.34 3.37
CA GLY A 657 -6.98 -5.89 4.68
C GLY A 657 -6.91 -4.37 4.78
N ILE A 658 -7.98 -3.73 5.23
CA ILE A 658 -8.08 -2.26 5.41
C ILE A 658 -8.41 -1.98 6.87
N ALA A 659 -7.47 -1.40 7.63
CA ALA A 659 -7.73 -0.91 8.98
C ALA A 659 -8.28 0.52 8.92
N ILE A 660 -9.37 0.79 9.66
CA ILE A 660 -10.02 2.10 9.70
C ILE A 660 -9.82 2.79 11.06
N GLY A 661 -9.46 4.08 11.02
CA GLY A 661 -9.13 4.87 12.21
C GLY A 661 -7.73 4.56 12.74
N ALA A 662 -7.32 5.25 13.80
CA ALA A 662 -6.12 4.93 14.56
C ALA A 662 -6.34 3.67 15.40
N GLY A 663 -6.71 2.57 14.72
CA GLY A 663 -7.05 1.28 15.32
C GLY A 663 -5.96 0.73 16.25
N THR A 664 -6.20 -0.42 16.83
CA THR A 664 -5.20 -1.08 17.67
C THR A 664 -3.94 -1.40 16.84
N ASP A 665 -2.76 -1.35 17.45
CA ASP A 665 -1.49 -1.67 16.78
C ASP A 665 -1.59 -3.04 16.07
N VAL A 666 -2.34 -3.99 16.62
CA VAL A 666 -2.57 -5.32 16.03
C VAL A 666 -3.38 -5.25 14.71
N ALA A 667 -4.42 -4.40 14.64
CA ALA A 667 -5.20 -4.23 13.40
C ALA A 667 -4.36 -3.51 12.33
N ILE A 668 -3.58 -2.50 12.75
CA ILE A 668 -2.64 -1.83 11.87
C ILE A 668 -1.62 -2.83 11.31
N ASP A 669 -1.06 -3.72 12.14
CA ASP A 669 -0.07 -4.71 11.69
C ASP A 669 -0.66 -5.76 10.75
N ALA A 670 -1.91 -6.16 10.94
CA ALA A 670 -2.61 -7.14 10.12
C ALA A 670 -3.09 -6.59 8.76
N ALA A 671 -3.29 -5.27 8.63
CA ALA A 671 -3.86 -4.65 7.44
C ALA A 671 -2.81 -4.35 6.37
N ASP A 672 -3.23 -4.32 5.10
CA ASP A 672 -2.47 -3.88 3.92
C ASP A 672 -2.59 -2.37 3.68
N VAL A 673 -3.73 -1.80 4.04
CA VAL A 673 -4.05 -0.38 3.91
C VAL A 673 -4.51 0.13 5.28
N VAL A 674 -3.98 1.27 5.69
CA VAL A 674 -4.36 1.93 6.93
C VAL A 674 -4.99 3.27 6.59
N LEU A 675 -6.22 3.47 7.05
CA LEU A 675 -6.95 4.74 6.96
C LEU A 675 -6.79 5.47 8.29
N VAL A 676 -6.08 6.58 8.26
CA VAL A 676 -5.77 7.38 9.47
C VAL A 676 -7.04 7.92 10.11
N ASN A 677 -8.00 8.34 9.28
CA ASN A 677 -9.30 8.81 9.73
C ASN A 677 -10.27 7.66 9.96
N SER A 678 -11.16 7.83 10.93
CA SER A 678 -12.23 6.85 11.19
C SER A 678 -13.47 7.09 10.30
N ARG A 679 -13.27 7.37 8.99
CA ARG A 679 -14.35 7.63 8.03
C ARG A 679 -14.44 6.51 7.01
N LEU A 680 -15.65 5.97 6.84
CA LEU A 680 -15.88 4.92 5.84
C LEU A 680 -15.70 5.45 4.39
N SER A 681 -15.89 6.75 4.17
CA SER A 681 -15.67 7.43 2.88
C SER A 681 -14.22 7.34 2.35
N ASP A 682 -13.25 7.05 3.22
CA ASP A 682 -11.86 6.89 2.81
C ASP A 682 -11.60 5.51 2.16
N VAL A 683 -12.50 4.52 2.36
CA VAL A 683 -12.42 3.22 1.67
C VAL A 683 -12.64 3.38 0.15
N PRO A 684 -13.75 3.97 -0.36
CA PRO A 684 -13.87 4.26 -1.78
C PRO A 684 -12.79 5.21 -2.30
N ALA A 685 -12.27 6.14 -1.49
CA ALA A 685 -11.17 7.02 -1.86
C ALA A 685 -9.87 6.23 -2.11
N ALA A 686 -9.52 5.27 -1.25
CA ALA A 686 -8.37 4.38 -1.42
C ALA A 686 -8.48 3.56 -2.72
N ILE A 687 -9.66 3.01 -3.02
CA ILE A 687 -9.90 2.24 -4.25
C ILE A 687 -9.82 3.13 -5.50
N ARG A 688 -10.36 4.37 -5.46
CA ARG A 688 -10.24 5.35 -6.57
C ARG A 688 -8.78 5.68 -6.85
N LEU A 689 -8.01 5.98 -5.82
CA LEU A 689 -6.59 6.29 -5.94
C LEU A 689 -5.81 5.14 -6.55
N SER A 690 -6.04 3.92 -6.04
CA SER A 690 -5.42 2.73 -6.59
C SER A 690 -5.78 2.51 -8.06
N ARG A 691 -7.08 2.63 -8.44
CA ARG A 691 -7.54 2.52 -9.84
C ARG A 691 -6.92 3.60 -10.73
N ALA A 692 -6.79 4.84 -10.24
CA ALA A 692 -6.15 5.93 -10.96
C ALA A 692 -4.66 5.67 -11.18
N THR A 693 -3.97 5.17 -10.15
CA THR A 693 -2.55 4.79 -10.22
C THR A 693 -2.34 3.64 -11.20
N LEU A 694 -3.16 2.60 -11.15
CA LEU A 694 -3.09 1.48 -12.10
C LEU A 694 -3.33 1.94 -13.55
N ARG A 695 -4.32 2.80 -13.79
CA ARG A 695 -4.56 3.38 -15.13
C ARG A 695 -3.33 4.14 -15.60
N ASN A 696 -2.74 4.96 -14.74
CA ASN A 696 -1.53 5.72 -15.06
C ASN A 696 -0.35 4.79 -15.41
N ILE A 697 -0.19 3.68 -14.66
CA ILE A 697 0.83 2.66 -14.96
C ILE A 697 0.57 2.04 -16.35
N HIS A 698 -0.66 1.66 -16.66
CA HIS A 698 -0.98 1.09 -17.98
C HIS A 698 -0.75 2.10 -19.12
N GLU A 699 -1.12 3.36 -18.94
CA GLU A 699 -0.85 4.42 -19.91
C GLU A 699 0.67 4.59 -20.12
N ASN A 700 1.44 4.61 -19.04
CA ASN A 700 2.90 4.71 -19.11
C ASN A 700 3.54 3.52 -19.83
N LEU A 701 3.11 2.30 -19.52
CA LEU A 701 3.60 1.08 -20.17
C LEU A 701 3.20 1.05 -21.65
N PHE A 702 1.96 1.42 -21.99
CA PHE A 702 1.51 1.52 -23.38
C PHE A 702 2.41 2.46 -24.18
N TRP A 703 2.65 3.67 -23.72
CA TRP A 703 3.51 4.63 -24.42
C TRP A 703 4.96 4.14 -24.51
N ALA A 704 5.49 3.55 -23.44
CA ALA A 704 6.85 3.01 -23.44
C ALA A 704 7.07 1.92 -24.50
N PHE A 705 6.07 1.08 -24.77
CA PHE A 705 6.13 0.07 -25.84
C PHE A 705 5.80 0.62 -27.22
N PHE A 706 4.83 1.52 -27.31
CA PHE A 706 4.35 2.06 -28.58
C PHE A 706 5.44 2.76 -29.36
N TYR A 707 6.24 3.61 -28.70
CA TYR A 707 7.39 4.29 -29.34
C TYR A 707 8.41 3.30 -29.90
N ASN A 708 8.72 2.24 -29.17
CA ASN A 708 9.67 1.24 -29.60
C ASN A 708 9.11 0.39 -30.76
N THR A 709 7.84 0.00 -30.70
CA THR A 709 7.18 -0.83 -31.73
C THR A 709 7.17 -0.13 -33.10
N ILE A 710 6.93 1.18 -33.12
CA ILE A 710 6.95 1.98 -34.36
C ILE A 710 8.39 2.38 -34.73
N GLY A 711 9.19 2.77 -33.76
CA GLY A 711 10.54 3.29 -33.98
C GLY A 711 11.54 2.28 -34.51
N ILE A 712 11.47 1.02 -34.04
CA ILE A 712 12.42 -0.04 -34.47
C ILE A 712 12.32 -0.33 -35.97
N PRO A 713 11.14 -0.59 -36.59
CA PRO A 713 11.03 -0.80 -38.04
C PRO A 713 11.49 0.41 -38.86
N ILE A 714 11.19 1.65 -38.41
CA ILE A 714 11.65 2.87 -39.10
C ILE A 714 13.17 2.97 -39.02
N ALA A 715 13.77 2.75 -37.84
CA ALA A 715 15.22 2.78 -37.64
C ALA A 715 15.95 1.69 -38.42
N ALA A 716 15.37 0.49 -38.48
CA ALA A 716 15.87 -0.61 -39.30
C ALA A 716 15.81 -0.33 -40.80
N GLY A 717 15.06 0.70 -41.23
CA GLY A 717 15.00 1.09 -42.63
C GLY A 717 13.93 0.39 -43.45
N VAL A 718 12.93 -0.27 -42.84
CA VAL A 718 11.82 -0.95 -43.53
C VAL A 718 11.05 0.01 -44.44
N PHE A 719 10.94 1.29 -44.03
CA PHE A 719 10.20 2.33 -44.75
C PHE A 719 11.10 3.27 -45.62
N VAL A 720 12.34 2.90 -45.83
CA VAL A 720 13.26 3.64 -46.75
C VAL A 720 12.64 3.80 -48.14
N PRO A 721 11.97 2.79 -48.75
CA PRO A 721 11.33 2.99 -50.06
C PRO A 721 10.22 4.08 -50.04
N LEU A 722 9.66 4.41 -48.89
CA LEU A 722 8.66 5.47 -48.72
C LEU A 722 9.31 6.81 -48.31
N GLY A 723 10.64 6.92 -48.31
CA GLY A 723 11.38 8.11 -47.90
C GLY A 723 11.47 8.33 -46.39
N LEU A 724 10.93 7.43 -45.57
CA LEU A 724 10.96 7.53 -44.12
C LEU A 724 12.24 6.88 -43.58
N THR A 725 13.12 7.72 -42.98
CA THR A 725 14.37 7.26 -42.34
C THR A 725 14.48 7.88 -40.94
N LEU A 726 15.00 7.12 -39.98
CA LEU A 726 15.32 7.60 -38.66
C LEU A 726 16.83 7.62 -38.45
N SER A 727 17.38 8.82 -38.18
CA SER A 727 18.78 8.94 -37.82
C SER A 727 19.01 8.57 -36.34
N PRO A 728 20.23 8.13 -35.96
CA PRO A 728 20.53 7.84 -34.55
C PRO A 728 20.25 9.00 -33.59
N MET A 729 20.43 10.24 -34.05
CA MET A 729 20.15 11.47 -33.32
C MET A 729 18.68 11.64 -32.99
N LEU A 730 17.81 11.51 -34.01
CA LEU A 730 16.37 11.59 -33.82
C LEU A 730 15.86 10.46 -32.91
N GLY A 731 16.43 9.26 -33.02
CA GLY A 731 16.16 8.15 -32.12
C GLY A 731 16.47 8.49 -30.66
N ALA A 732 17.65 9.06 -30.38
CA ALA A 732 18.05 9.48 -29.04
C ALA A 732 17.15 10.60 -28.47
N ALA A 733 16.76 11.56 -29.30
CA ALA A 733 15.84 12.64 -28.91
C ALA A 733 14.45 12.10 -28.54
N ALA A 734 13.87 11.23 -29.38
CA ALA A 734 12.56 10.60 -29.15
C ALA A 734 12.55 9.78 -27.84
N MET A 735 13.62 9.05 -27.58
CA MET A 735 13.78 8.27 -26.36
C MET A 735 13.84 9.15 -25.10
N SER A 736 14.59 10.26 -25.15
CA SER A 736 14.66 11.21 -24.03
C SER A 736 13.29 11.83 -23.73
N LEU A 737 12.53 12.16 -24.78
CA LEU A 737 11.16 12.68 -24.66
C LEU A 737 10.19 11.63 -24.09
N SER A 738 10.33 10.36 -24.46
CA SER A 738 9.50 9.26 -23.91
C SER A 738 9.63 9.17 -22.39
N SER A 739 10.82 9.20 -21.83
CA SER A 739 11.04 9.20 -20.38
C SER A 739 10.43 10.41 -19.69
N PHE A 740 10.54 11.59 -20.30
CA PHE A 740 9.90 12.82 -19.80
C PHE A 740 8.36 12.70 -19.77
N CYS A 741 7.75 12.17 -20.83
CA CYS A 741 6.31 11.97 -20.92
C CYS A 741 5.80 11.03 -19.82
N VAL A 742 6.46 9.90 -19.58
CA VAL A 742 6.09 8.93 -18.53
C VAL A 742 6.09 9.58 -17.16
N VAL A 743 7.12 10.34 -16.81
CA VAL A 743 7.20 11.00 -15.51
C VAL A 743 6.17 12.10 -15.37
N THR A 744 5.98 12.92 -16.41
CA THR A 744 4.97 13.99 -16.42
C THR A 744 3.56 13.41 -16.27
N ASN A 745 3.28 12.26 -16.92
CA ASN A 745 2.00 11.58 -16.76
C ASN A 745 1.81 11.07 -15.33
N ALA A 746 2.83 10.50 -14.71
CA ALA A 746 2.75 10.06 -13.31
C ALA A 746 2.50 11.23 -12.34
N LEU A 747 3.15 12.39 -12.56
CA LEU A 747 2.94 13.59 -11.75
C LEU A 747 1.52 14.16 -11.84
N ARG A 748 0.73 13.81 -12.87
CA ARG A 748 -0.70 14.18 -12.96
C ARG A 748 -1.52 13.61 -11.80
N LEU A 749 -1.07 12.50 -11.17
CA LEU A 749 -1.72 11.96 -9.98
C LEU A 749 -1.75 12.94 -8.80
N ASN A 750 -0.81 13.89 -8.71
CA ASN A 750 -0.86 14.95 -7.69
C ASN A 750 -2.07 15.89 -7.82
N LEU A 751 -2.71 15.92 -8.99
CA LEU A 751 -3.92 16.72 -9.27
C LEU A 751 -5.21 15.87 -9.13
N PHE A 752 -5.07 14.63 -8.66
CA PHE A 752 -6.19 13.71 -8.53
C PHE A 752 -6.94 13.97 -7.21
N ASP A 753 -8.23 14.25 -7.28
CA ASP A 753 -9.11 14.34 -6.12
C ASP A 753 -9.68 12.95 -5.78
N LEU A 754 -9.34 12.45 -4.58
CA LEU A 754 -9.75 11.13 -4.10
C LEU A 754 -11.25 11.04 -3.81
N HIS A 755 -11.87 12.17 -3.46
CA HIS A 755 -13.27 12.22 -3.06
C HIS A 755 -14.22 12.55 -4.21
N ASP A 756 -13.71 12.91 -5.40
CA ASP A 756 -14.55 13.17 -6.58
C ASP A 756 -15.13 11.86 -7.17
N ALA A 757 -16.41 11.63 -6.91
CA ALA A 757 -17.17 10.48 -7.40
C ALA A 757 -17.65 10.59 -8.86
N ARG A 758 -17.49 11.75 -9.53
CA ARG A 758 -18.03 12.00 -10.90
C ARG A 758 -17.48 11.07 -11.96
N ARG A 759 -16.30 10.47 -11.69
CA ARG A 759 -15.60 9.56 -12.61
C ARG A 759 -15.73 8.09 -12.23
N ASP A 760 -16.59 7.78 -11.28
CA ASP A 760 -16.86 6.40 -10.91
C ASP A 760 -17.62 5.69 -12.03
N HIS A 761 -17.06 4.60 -12.52
CA HIS A 761 -17.69 3.78 -13.54
C HIS A 761 -17.91 2.37 -13.01
N LYS A 762 -19.13 1.84 -13.18
CA LYS A 762 -19.42 0.44 -12.90
C LYS A 762 -18.51 -0.43 -13.79
N ARG A 763 -17.54 -1.11 -13.18
CA ARG A 763 -16.85 -2.20 -13.84
C ARG A 763 -17.78 -3.39 -13.83
N ALA A 764 -17.94 -4.09 -14.98
CA ALA A 764 -18.64 -5.35 -15.02
C ALA A 764 -17.93 -6.31 -14.05
N SER A 765 -18.52 -6.54 -12.90
CA SER A 765 -18.02 -7.49 -11.90
C SER A 765 -18.52 -8.87 -12.34
N HIS A 766 -17.67 -9.65 -13.00
CA HIS A 766 -17.91 -11.07 -13.17
C HIS A 766 -17.58 -11.77 -11.84
N LEU A 767 -18.49 -11.65 -10.89
CA LEU A 767 -18.47 -12.48 -9.69
C LEU A 767 -18.75 -13.93 -10.17
N LYS A 768 -17.91 -14.86 -9.78
CA LYS A 768 -18.16 -16.27 -10.02
C LYS A 768 -19.39 -16.66 -9.22
N GLU A 769 -20.42 -17.19 -9.87
CA GLU A 769 -21.48 -17.92 -9.18
C GLU A 769 -20.82 -19.20 -8.65
N VAL A 770 -20.44 -19.17 -7.40
CA VAL A 770 -20.14 -20.40 -6.66
C VAL A 770 -21.50 -20.98 -6.32
N PRO A 771 -21.83 -22.23 -6.72
CA PRO A 771 -23.02 -22.89 -6.24
C PRO A 771 -23.04 -22.73 -4.70
N GLU A 772 -24.18 -22.37 -4.14
CA GLU A 772 -24.35 -22.42 -2.69
C GLU A 772 -23.82 -23.80 -2.27
N ILE A 773 -22.70 -23.80 -1.55
CA ILE A 773 -22.34 -24.95 -0.75
C ILE A 773 -23.49 -25.02 0.22
N LYS A 774 -24.48 -25.86 -0.08
CA LYS A 774 -25.45 -26.26 0.93
C LYS A 774 -24.58 -26.60 2.11
N GLU A 775 -24.76 -25.89 3.24
CA GLU A 775 -24.22 -26.34 4.50
C GLU A 775 -24.50 -27.83 4.51
N GLU A 776 -23.43 -28.64 4.41
CA GLU A 776 -23.53 -30.02 4.82
C GLU A 776 -24.00 -29.90 6.25
N THR A 777 -25.29 -30.17 6.44
CA THR A 777 -25.87 -30.30 7.77
C THR A 777 -25.07 -31.44 8.35
N THR A 778 -23.98 -31.14 9.03
CA THR A 778 -23.21 -32.14 9.76
C THR A 778 -24.11 -32.63 10.85
N MET A 779 -24.83 -33.72 10.56
CA MET A 779 -25.67 -34.39 11.53
C MET A 779 -24.75 -34.99 12.59
N LYS A 780 -24.91 -34.54 13.83
CA LYS A 780 -24.22 -35.15 14.95
C LYS A 780 -25.15 -36.14 15.60
N LYS A 781 -24.67 -37.37 15.83
CA LYS A 781 -25.39 -38.36 16.66
C LYS A 781 -24.51 -38.70 17.85
N THR A 782 -25.17 -38.87 19.01
CA THR A 782 -24.51 -39.29 20.24
C THR A 782 -24.86 -40.74 20.51
N ILE A 783 -23.85 -41.59 20.61
CA ILE A 783 -23.98 -43.01 20.87
C ILE A 783 -23.57 -43.26 22.30
N SER A 784 -24.47 -43.84 23.13
CA SER A 784 -24.16 -44.29 24.50
C SER A 784 -23.62 -45.72 24.46
N ILE A 785 -22.43 -45.92 25.04
CA ILE A 785 -21.67 -47.17 24.94
C ILE A 785 -21.27 -47.66 26.32
N GLU A 786 -21.59 -48.90 26.64
CA GLU A 786 -21.12 -49.59 27.85
C GLU A 786 -19.95 -50.53 27.55
N GLY A 787 -19.04 -50.72 28.54
CA GLY A 787 -17.91 -51.60 28.43
C GLY A 787 -16.57 -50.92 28.15
N MET A 788 -16.55 -49.58 27.90
CA MET A 788 -15.28 -48.83 27.71
C MET A 788 -14.64 -48.51 29.07
N MET A 789 -13.46 -49.00 29.35
CA MET A 789 -12.75 -48.83 30.63
C MET A 789 -11.49 -47.98 30.56
N CYS A 790 -10.96 -47.66 29.39
CA CYS A 790 -9.70 -46.97 29.26
C CYS A 790 -9.54 -46.26 27.89
N ALA A 791 -8.53 -45.43 27.75
CA ALA A 791 -8.22 -44.70 26.50
C ALA A 791 -7.91 -45.60 25.28
N HIS A 792 -7.51 -46.86 25.48
CA HIS A 792 -7.37 -47.84 24.39
C HIS A 792 -8.73 -48.23 23.81
N CYS A 793 -9.78 -48.35 24.67
CA CYS A 793 -11.14 -48.61 24.26
C CYS A 793 -11.70 -47.43 23.43
N GLU A 794 -11.41 -46.19 23.83
CA GLU A 794 -11.77 -45.01 23.06
C GLU A 794 -11.21 -45.06 21.63
N ALA A 795 -9.90 -45.34 21.51
CA ALA A 795 -9.24 -45.42 20.21
C ALA A 795 -9.82 -46.54 19.32
N THR A 796 -10.21 -47.69 19.93
CA THR A 796 -10.80 -48.83 19.21
C THR A 796 -12.19 -48.49 18.67
N VAL A 797 -13.04 -47.89 19.50
CA VAL A 797 -14.40 -47.45 19.10
C VAL A 797 -14.30 -46.32 18.10
N LYS A 798 -13.38 -45.37 18.29
CA LYS A 798 -13.16 -44.29 17.33
C LYS A 798 -12.80 -44.82 15.94
N MET A 799 -11.84 -45.71 15.85
CA MET A 799 -11.43 -46.35 14.59
C MET A 799 -12.57 -47.13 13.95
N ALA A 800 -13.39 -47.79 14.72
CA ALA A 800 -14.52 -48.55 14.19
C ALA A 800 -15.62 -47.66 13.61
N LEU A 801 -15.90 -46.53 14.24
CA LEU A 801 -16.87 -45.54 13.75
C LEU A 801 -16.32 -44.75 12.55
N GLU A 802 -15.06 -44.33 12.56
CA GLU A 802 -14.41 -43.61 11.46
C GLU A 802 -14.10 -44.52 10.24
N ALA A 803 -14.23 -45.82 10.36
CA ALA A 803 -14.18 -46.75 9.23
C ALA A 803 -15.44 -46.74 8.37
N LEU A 804 -16.53 -46.13 8.83
CA LEU A 804 -17.73 -45.94 8.03
C LEU A 804 -17.55 -44.73 7.11
N PRO A 805 -17.82 -44.86 5.78
CA PRO A 805 -17.50 -43.80 4.81
C PRO A 805 -18.29 -42.50 5.05
N GLU A 806 -19.40 -42.53 5.71
CA GLU A 806 -20.26 -41.39 6.02
C GLU A 806 -19.90 -40.70 7.35
N VAL A 807 -18.98 -41.28 8.16
CA VAL A 807 -18.51 -40.69 9.42
C VAL A 807 -17.25 -39.86 9.14
N THR A 808 -17.30 -38.54 9.33
CA THR A 808 -16.20 -37.64 9.13
C THR A 808 -15.29 -37.52 10.36
N GLU A 809 -15.88 -37.63 11.57
CA GLU A 809 -15.14 -37.55 12.83
C GLU A 809 -15.94 -38.26 13.91
N ALA A 810 -15.25 -38.98 14.82
CA ALA A 810 -15.80 -39.54 16.01
C ALA A 810 -15.01 -39.09 17.27
N VAL A 811 -15.68 -38.47 18.21
CA VAL A 811 -15.14 -38.09 19.53
C VAL A 811 -15.69 -39.06 20.59
N VAL A 812 -14.83 -39.94 21.11
CA VAL A 812 -15.22 -40.98 22.04
C VAL A 812 -14.69 -40.67 23.43
N SER A 813 -15.47 -40.86 24.46
CA SER A 813 -15.10 -40.68 25.86
C SER A 813 -15.49 -41.90 26.71
N HIS A 814 -14.48 -42.63 27.27
CA HIS A 814 -14.76 -43.75 28.19
C HIS A 814 -15.26 -43.28 29.55
N THR A 815 -14.91 -42.05 29.97
CA THR A 815 -15.34 -41.48 31.23
C THR A 815 -16.82 -41.05 31.18
N ALA A 816 -17.30 -40.61 30.00
CA ALA A 816 -18.71 -40.25 29.78
C ALA A 816 -19.55 -41.44 29.27
N GLY A 817 -18.93 -42.52 28.83
CA GLY A 817 -19.61 -43.66 28.21
C GLY A 817 -20.27 -43.31 26.87
N THR A 818 -19.72 -42.34 26.12
CA THR A 818 -20.38 -41.82 24.92
C THR A 818 -19.41 -41.63 23.74
N ALA A 819 -19.92 -41.78 22.52
CA ALA A 819 -19.27 -41.37 21.29
C ALA A 819 -20.17 -40.38 20.53
N VAL A 820 -19.61 -39.22 20.21
CA VAL A 820 -20.28 -38.22 19.34
C VAL A 820 -19.68 -38.36 17.93
N VAL A 821 -20.52 -38.73 16.98
CA VAL A 821 -20.16 -38.89 15.57
C VAL A 821 -20.67 -37.75 14.73
N THR A 822 -19.83 -37.21 13.89
CA THR A 822 -20.15 -36.19 12.87
C THR A 822 -20.32 -36.89 11.53
N LEU A 823 -21.50 -36.79 10.92
CA LEU A 823 -21.87 -37.51 9.70
C LEU A 823 -21.93 -36.59 8.50
N SER A 824 -21.37 -37.00 7.37
CA SER A 824 -21.46 -36.31 6.06
C SER A 824 -22.76 -36.65 5.30
N ALA A 825 -23.40 -37.77 5.64
CA ALA A 825 -24.70 -38.23 5.09
C ALA A 825 -25.50 -38.97 6.16
N PRO A 826 -26.86 -39.11 6.02
CA PRO A 826 -27.67 -39.90 6.95
C PRO A 826 -27.18 -41.35 7.00
N VAL A 827 -26.80 -41.83 8.18
CA VAL A 827 -26.44 -43.22 8.47
C VAL A 827 -27.51 -43.85 9.31
N ASP A 828 -27.86 -45.12 9.01
CA ASP A 828 -28.80 -45.92 9.78
C ASP A 828 -28.19 -46.21 11.18
N ASP A 829 -28.97 -46.02 12.20
CA ASP A 829 -28.57 -46.30 13.59
C ASP A 829 -28.09 -47.73 13.76
N ALA A 830 -28.65 -48.67 13.00
CA ALA A 830 -28.24 -50.07 12.98
C ALA A 830 -26.81 -50.27 12.51
N ALA A 831 -26.32 -49.45 11.54
CA ALA A 831 -24.94 -49.51 11.04
C ALA A 831 -23.94 -48.96 12.07
N LEU A 832 -24.25 -47.84 12.73
CA LEU A 832 -23.43 -47.27 13.80
C LEU A 832 -23.34 -48.23 14.98
N LYS A 833 -24.46 -48.86 15.38
CA LYS A 833 -24.55 -49.87 16.42
C LYS A 833 -23.71 -51.09 16.08
N ALA A 834 -23.83 -51.63 14.88
CA ALA A 834 -23.07 -52.81 14.45
C ALA A 834 -21.54 -52.55 14.41
N ALA A 835 -21.11 -51.34 14.01
CA ALA A 835 -19.68 -50.99 14.03
C ALA A 835 -19.06 -51.01 15.42
N VAL A 836 -19.79 -50.56 16.43
CA VAL A 836 -19.34 -50.57 17.85
C VAL A 836 -19.42 -51.97 18.47
N GLU A 837 -20.52 -52.71 18.24
CA GLU A 837 -20.73 -54.04 18.76
C GLU A 837 -19.80 -55.09 18.14
N ALA A 838 -19.31 -54.88 16.91
CA ALA A 838 -18.25 -55.70 16.29
C ALA A 838 -16.91 -55.63 17.03
N LYS A 839 -16.76 -54.74 17.99
CA LYS A 839 -15.55 -54.57 18.85
C LYS A 839 -15.83 -54.97 20.31
N ASP A 840 -16.84 -55.76 20.55
CA ASP A 840 -17.23 -56.30 21.89
C ASP A 840 -17.67 -55.22 22.91
N TYR A 841 -18.22 -54.10 22.44
CA TYR A 841 -18.84 -53.08 23.28
C TYR A 841 -20.36 -53.07 23.07
N THR A 842 -21.11 -52.66 24.07
CA THR A 842 -22.58 -52.65 24.03
C THR A 842 -23.10 -51.22 23.79
N VAL A 843 -23.93 -51.02 22.75
CA VAL A 843 -24.59 -49.73 22.49
C VAL A 843 -25.96 -49.74 23.21
N THR A 844 -26.13 -48.79 24.17
CA THR A 844 -27.34 -48.67 24.98
C THR A 844 -28.33 -47.65 24.43
N GLY A 845 -27.88 -46.71 23.56
CA GLY A 845 -28.77 -45.70 22.93
C GLY A 845 -28.07 -44.93 21.88
N ILE A 846 -28.80 -44.42 20.87
CA ILE A 846 -28.32 -43.49 19.84
C ILE A 846 -29.34 -42.34 19.80
N ALA A 847 -28.84 -41.09 19.97
CA ALA A 847 -29.66 -39.89 20.02
C ALA A 847 -29.19 -38.84 18.96
#